data_00ab68a6bba298c2e6024f9a3cdb4350
#
_entry.id   00ab68a6bba298c2e6024f9a3cdb4350
#
_cell.length_a   1.000
_cell.length_b   1.000
_cell.length_c   1.000
_cell.angle_alpha   90.00
_cell.angle_beta   90.00
_cell.angle_gamma   90.00
#
_symmetry.space_group_name_H-M   'P 1'
#
loop_
_entity.id
_entity.type
_entity.pdbx_description
1 polymer ?
#
loop_
_entity_poly.entity_id
_entity_poly.type
_entity_poly.pdbx_seq_one_letter_code
_entity_poly.pdbx_strand_id
1 'polypeptide(L)'
;MKACYQIKAAGVCREENVIAGEKYRISVLTDGLIRLEYAQHGVFEDRPTQTVWNRDLGACDFQVIDEEGNLEIITDRLHLRYDKGEFRANGLSIDVKGGLFPFGGLWRYGDDTRVINIGDLKGTARTLDNADGEIPLEKGLISQLGHAVMDDSRSLVIREDGWVEVRQHPEIDLYFWGYGTDYLTCIQDFYRLCGPTPMVPRYALGNWWSRYHKYTEETYRELMERFRAEDVPLSVAVIDMDWHLVDIDKKYGTGWTGYTWNKEFFPDPKRFLGWLHEQGMHVTLNVHPADGVRAYEEMYEPMARALGVDVEKEMPVEFDVSDEKFMEAYFTYLHHTREEEGVDFWWIDWQQGVSSRVEGLDPLWMLNHYHYLDNGRDGKRPMTFSRYAGPGSHRYPVGFSGDTIVSWKSLAFQPYFTASASNIGYGMWSHDIGGHMLGIRDDELCGRWVQFGVFSPIMRLHSTNSIFNSKEPWRYRPEICAMMEEFLRLRHRMLPYLYTMNYRQYAELTPLILPMYYAYPKQREAYQVPNQYLFGSEMMAAAVTTPCLKGLNMAKTAVWFPEGKWYDIFTGLCYEGGRKMNLYRDINSMPVFAKAGAIVPFQEEYGINAEENPQILHLYVYAGADGSFTLYEDDNTTNGYQDGHWVKTRYSWQEDAGCLQIHRTEGEQDLAPVTRKYIITFCGIGSAKVNCSSDSCEGKTGDRIVREGTDEKGRLEVVLENVSAKETIMLSLQKRTAADNEVVDRCFRILDRAEMEMMVKENAFHVIESQTDAARLVGALLAMELDQDLYGALVEVITARTGER
;
A
#
# COMPACT_ATOMS: atom_id res chain seq x y z
N MET A 1 31.92 -8.99 -5.26
CA MET A 1 30.44 -9.10 -5.02
C MET A 1 29.81 -10.20 -5.86
N LYS A 2 28.73 -10.85 -5.38
CA LYS A 2 27.98 -11.87 -6.13
C LYS A 2 27.18 -11.24 -7.28
N ALA A 3 26.92 -12.01 -8.33
CA ALA A 3 26.14 -11.53 -9.49
C ALA A 3 24.74 -11.03 -9.14
N CYS A 4 24.12 -11.54 -8.06
CA CYS A 4 22.80 -11.10 -7.61
C CYS A 4 22.75 -9.64 -7.13
N TYR A 5 23.90 -9.01 -6.82
CA TYR A 5 23.94 -7.62 -6.40
C TYR A 5 24.07 -6.62 -7.55
N GLN A 6 24.27 -7.09 -8.77
CA GLN A 6 24.29 -6.23 -9.95
C GLN A 6 22.89 -5.75 -10.29
N ILE A 7 22.75 -4.45 -10.51
CA ILE A 7 21.49 -3.84 -10.91
C ILE A 7 21.44 -3.62 -12.43
N LYS A 8 20.25 -3.71 -13.00
CA LYS A 8 20.00 -3.27 -14.39
C LYS A 8 19.62 -1.78 -14.34
N ALA A 9 20.46 -0.93 -14.93
CA ALA A 9 20.25 0.51 -14.91
C ALA A 9 20.67 1.17 -16.22
N ALA A 10 19.98 2.24 -16.63
CA ALA A 10 20.29 3.11 -17.77
C ALA A 10 20.73 4.48 -17.25
N GLY A 11 21.94 4.56 -16.66
CA GLY A 11 22.42 5.76 -15.97
C GLY A 11 22.73 6.96 -16.90
N VAL A 12 22.93 6.74 -18.19
CA VAL A 12 23.26 7.79 -19.19
C VAL A 12 21.98 8.33 -19.82
N CYS A 13 21.83 9.66 -19.86
CA CYS A 13 20.76 10.32 -20.61
C CYS A 13 21.05 10.29 -22.10
N ARG A 14 20.02 10.29 -22.94
CA ARG A 14 20.15 10.40 -24.40
C ARG A 14 20.83 11.70 -24.78
N GLU A 15 21.76 11.63 -25.73
CA GLU A 15 22.54 12.79 -26.18
C GLU A 15 21.65 13.93 -26.71
N GLU A 16 20.57 13.59 -27.42
CA GLU A 16 19.60 14.55 -27.97
C GLU A 16 18.83 15.34 -26.91
N ASN A 17 18.77 14.83 -25.67
CA ASN A 17 18.11 15.46 -24.53
C ASN A 17 19.07 16.27 -23.65
N VAL A 18 20.36 16.37 -24.01
CA VAL A 18 21.40 17.00 -23.18
C VAL A 18 21.87 18.31 -23.79
N ILE A 19 21.83 19.37 -22.97
CA ILE A 19 22.41 20.69 -23.28
C ILE A 19 23.55 20.92 -22.30
N ALA A 20 24.78 21.02 -22.78
CA ALA A 20 25.96 21.12 -21.95
C ALA A 20 26.85 22.30 -22.32
N GLY A 21 27.46 22.90 -21.30
CA GLY A 21 28.56 23.84 -21.43
C GLY A 21 29.82 23.29 -20.70
N GLU A 22 30.82 24.12 -20.49
CA GLU A 22 32.08 23.70 -19.85
C GLU A 22 31.85 23.21 -18.40
N LYS A 23 30.95 23.86 -17.65
CA LYS A 23 30.72 23.60 -16.24
C LYS A 23 29.27 23.25 -15.87
N TYR A 24 28.37 23.21 -16.83
CA TYR A 24 26.98 22.86 -16.59
C TYR A 24 26.51 21.79 -17.57
N ARG A 25 25.57 20.97 -17.09
CA ARG A 25 24.83 20.03 -17.93
C ARG A 25 23.37 20.05 -17.50
N ILE A 26 22.50 20.25 -18.50
CA ILE A 26 21.04 20.24 -18.29
C ILE A 26 20.49 19.12 -19.17
N SER A 27 19.82 18.15 -18.55
CA SER A 27 19.21 17.01 -19.25
C SER A 27 17.70 17.09 -19.13
N VAL A 28 17.00 17.19 -20.28
CA VAL A 28 15.54 17.17 -20.35
C VAL A 28 15.10 15.71 -20.39
N LEU A 29 14.74 15.14 -19.23
CA LEU A 29 14.42 13.73 -19.10
C LEU A 29 12.99 13.42 -19.57
N THR A 30 12.05 14.34 -19.27
CA THR A 30 10.68 14.37 -19.80
C THR A 30 10.23 15.84 -19.93
N ASP A 31 9.02 16.08 -20.42
CA ASP A 31 8.46 17.43 -20.51
C ASP A 31 8.28 18.14 -19.16
N GLY A 32 8.25 17.36 -18.05
CA GLY A 32 8.11 17.84 -16.66
C GLY A 32 9.30 17.57 -15.74
N LEU A 33 10.33 16.85 -16.20
CA LEU A 33 11.48 16.45 -15.39
C LEU A 33 12.79 16.91 -16.06
N ILE A 34 13.54 17.76 -15.37
CA ILE A 34 14.85 18.26 -15.82
C ILE A 34 15.91 17.95 -14.75
N ARG A 35 17.04 17.36 -15.17
CA ARG A 35 18.25 17.25 -14.36
C ARG A 35 19.13 18.49 -14.57
N LEU A 36 19.59 19.07 -13.47
CA LEU A 36 20.43 20.27 -13.41
C LEU A 36 21.74 19.91 -12.74
N GLU A 37 22.84 20.00 -13.46
CA GLU A 37 24.16 19.70 -12.95
C GLU A 37 25.10 20.92 -13.10
N TYR A 38 25.89 21.19 -12.07
CA TYR A 38 26.96 22.19 -12.14
C TYR A 38 28.22 21.63 -11.51
N ALA A 39 29.28 21.54 -12.30
CA ALA A 39 30.54 20.92 -11.94
C ALA A 39 31.72 21.91 -12.16
N GLN A 40 32.41 22.31 -11.10
CA GLN A 40 33.53 23.25 -11.19
C GLN A 40 34.64 22.78 -12.12
N HIS A 41 34.83 21.47 -12.23
CA HIS A 41 35.85 20.83 -13.05
C HIS A 41 35.32 20.24 -14.37
N GLY A 42 34.02 20.42 -14.68
CA GLY A 42 33.39 19.92 -15.90
C GLY A 42 33.26 18.39 -15.94
N VAL A 43 33.32 17.71 -14.78
CA VAL A 43 33.16 16.26 -14.68
C VAL A 43 31.77 15.96 -14.11
N PHE A 44 30.97 15.25 -14.87
CA PHE A 44 29.59 14.89 -14.54
C PHE A 44 29.46 13.43 -14.23
N GLU A 45 28.51 13.05 -13.37
CA GLU A 45 28.30 11.68 -12.91
C GLU A 45 27.16 11.01 -13.69
N ASP A 46 27.45 9.92 -14.39
CA ASP A 46 26.48 9.16 -15.18
C ASP A 46 26.17 7.77 -14.59
N ARG A 47 26.90 7.35 -13.56
CA ARG A 47 26.62 6.08 -12.90
C ARG A 47 25.30 6.14 -12.14
N PRO A 48 24.58 5.01 -11.97
CA PRO A 48 23.44 4.94 -11.08
C PRO A 48 23.81 5.38 -9.67
N THR A 49 22.86 6.01 -8.98
CA THR A 49 23.03 6.42 -7.58
C THR A 49 22.12 5.61 -6.65
N GLN A 50 22.26 5.82 -5.36
CA GLN A 50 21.34 5.25 -4.37
C GLN A 50 19.87 5.55 -4.69
N THR A 51 19.59 6.72 -5.30
CA THR A 51 18.24 7.16 -5.66
C THR A 51 17.92 6.90 -7.12
N VAL A 52 18.77 7.33 -8.06
CA VAL A 52 18.47 7.39 -9.50
C VAL A 52 19.20 6.28 -10.24
N TRP A 53 18.43 5.41 -10.94
CA TRP A 53 18.98 4.31 -11.73
C TRP A 53 18.94 4.57 -13.24
N ASN A 54 17.87 5.24 -13.72
CA ASN A 54 17.65 5.39 -15.17
C ASN A 54 17.54 6.87 -15.55
N ARG A 55 18.32 7.28 -16.53
CA ARG A 55 18.24 8.63 -17.11
C ARG A 55 17.88 8.61 -18.58
N ASP A 56 17.80 7.43 -19.22
CA ASP A 56 17.17 7.27 -20.54
C ASP A 56 15.68 6.99 -20.36
N LEU A 57 14.86 8.06 -20.32
CA LEU A 57 13.40 7.95 -20.24
C LEU A 57 12.71 8.07 -21.60
N GLY A 58 13.47 8.13 -22.67
CA GLY A 58 13.00 8.29 -24.05
C GLY A 58 13.35 9.65 -24.65
N ALA A 59 13.05 9.83 -25.93
CA ALA A 59 13.15 11.12 -26.60
C ALA A 59 12.10 12.09 -26.04
N CYS A 60 12.46 13.36 -25.87
CA CYS A 60 11.59 14.43 -25.42
C CYS A 60 11.59 15.59 -26.42
N ASP A 61 10.42 16.12 -26.72
CA ASP A 61 10.29 17.31 -27.58
C ASP A 61 10.45 18.58 -26.74
N PHE A 62 11.41 19.42 -27.08
CA PHE A 62 11.62 20.72 -26.48
C PHE A 62 12.32 21.70 -27.43
N GLN A 63 12.22 22.98 -27.12
CA GLN A 63 12.89 24.04 -27.86
C GLN A 63 14.06 24.59 -27.08
N VAL A 64 15.17 24.92 -27.77
CA VAL A 64 16.36 25.54 -27.15
C VAL A 64 16.59 26.89 -27.84
N ILE A 65 16.72 27.93 -27.04
CA ILE A 65 17.22 29.25 -27.47
C ILE A 65 18.57 29.45 -26.79
N ASP A 66 19.63 29.43 -27.56
CA ASP A 66 21.00 29.53 -27.06
C ASP A 66 21.68 30.79 -27.61
N GLU A 67 21.78 31.80 -26.75
CA GLU A 67 22.41 33.08 -27.08
C GLU A 67 23.58 33.36 -26.11
N GLU A 68 24.41 34.37 -26.40
CA GLU A 68 25.50 34.76 -25.51
C GLU A 68 24.95 35.20 -24.15
N GLY A 69 25.26 34.42 -23.08
CA GLY A 69 24.81 34.68 -21.72
C GLY A 69 23.34 34.39 -21.44
N ASN A 70 22.64 33.73 -22.35
CA ASN A 70 21.25 33.32 -22.16
C ASN A 70 20.96 31.96 -22.78
N LEU A 71 20.46 31.04 -22.00
CA LEU A 71 19.96 29.74 -22.40
C LEU A 71 18.51 29.59 -21.97
N GLU A 72 17.62 29.36 -22.89
CA GLU A 72 16.23 29.02 -22.61
C GLU A 72 15.91 27.60 -23.11
N ILE A 73 15.24 26.81 -22.27
CA ILE A 73 14.75 25.49 -22.63
C ILE A 73 13.24 25.48 -22.38
N ILE A 74 12.47 25.17 -23.42
CA ILE A 74 11.01 25.25 -23.36
C ILE A 74 10.44 23.88 -23.73
N THR A 75 9.76 23.24 -22.77
CA THR A 75 8.93 22.05 -22.98
C THR A 75 7.45 22.41 -22.96
N ASP A 76 6.57 21.44 -23.12
CA ASP A 76 5.12 21.68 -22.96
C ASP A 76 4.74 22.14 -21.55
N ARG A 77 5.49 21.70 -20.52
CA ARG A 77 5.24 21.96 -19.08
C ARG A 77 6.13 23.02 -18.48
N LEU A 78 7.35 23.22 -18.99
CA LEU A 78 8.37 24.01 -18.34
C LEU A 78 8.95 25.08 -19.25
N HIS A 79 9.42 26.19 -18.63
CA HIS A 79 10.27 27.17 -19.28
C HIS A 79 11.45 27.50 -18.37
N LEU A 80 12.60 26.93 -18.66
CA LEU A 80 13.86 27.18 -17.97
C LEU A 80 14.57 28.38 -18.61
N ARG A 81 15.14 29.27 -17.77
CA ARG A 81 16.03 30.37 -18.15
C ARG A 81 17.30 30.30 -17.32
N TYR A 82 18.44 30.37 -17.99
CA TYR A 82 19.75 30.22 -17.37
C TYR A 82 20.79 31.13 -18.03
N ASP A 83 21.59 31.81 -17.22
CA ASP A 83 22.61 32.76 -17.69
C ASP A 83 23.98 32.11 -17.95
N LYS A 84 24.09 30.79 -17.89
CA LYS A 84 25.28 29.95 -18.11
C LYS A 84 26.42 30.18 -17.10
N GLY A 85 26.16 30.92 -16.01
CA GLY A 85 27.08 31.13 -14.90
C GLY A 85 26.95 30.03 -13.83
N GLU A 86 27.59 30.27 -12.67
CA GLU A 86 27.34 29.43 -11.49
C GLU A 86 25.85 29.48 -11.09
N PHE A 87 25.28 28.37 -10.66
CA PHE A 87 23.89 28.32 -10.25
C PHE A 87 23.59 29.29 -9.10
N ARG A 88 22.70 30.25 -9.33
CA ARG A 88 22.26 31.24 -8.35
C ARG A 88 20.83 31.69 -8.63
N ALA A 89 20.17 32.26 -7.65
CA ALA A 89 18.75 32.65 -7.72
C ALA A 89 18.41 33.61 -8.88
N ASN A 90 19.32 34.50 -9.22
CA ASN A 90 19.12 35.47 -10.32
C ASN A 90 19.62 34.92 -11.67
N GLY A 91 20.29 33.79 -11.69
CA GLY A 91 20.89 33.19 -12.90
C GLY A 91 20.14 31.97 -13.43
N LEU A 92 19.43 31.22 -12.59
CA LEU A 92 18.68 30.03 -12.99
C LEU A 92 17.28 30.06 -12.41
N SER A 93 16.28 29.96 -13.30
CA SER A 93 14.87 29.89 -12.93
C SER A 93 14.10 28.96 -13.86
N ILE A 94 13.04 28.37 -13.35
CA ILE A 94 12.12 27.53 -14.10
C ILE A 94 10.69 27.94 -13.80
N ASP A 95 9.93 28.23 -14.84
CA ASP A 95 8.51 28.54 -14.79
C ASP A 95 7.70 27.29 -15.15
N VAL A 96 6.77 26.89 -14.28
CA VAL A 96 5.94 25.69 -14.43
C VAL A 96 4.55 26.06 -14.90
N LYS A 97 4.13 25.50 -16.01
CA LYS A 97 2.80 25.69 -16.56
C LYS A 97 1.79 24.77 -15.86
N GLY A 98 0.59 25.24 -15.60
CA GLY A 98 -0.51 24.41 -15.08
C GLY A 98 -0.57 24.17 -13.57
N GLY A 99 0.12 24.98 -12.75
CA GLY A 99 -0.03 24.96 -11.29
C GLY A 99 -1.40 25.45 -10.82
N LEU A 100 -1.77 25.15 -9.56
CA LEU A 100 -3.03 25.62 -8.95
C LEU A 100 -3.05 27.11 -8.67
N PHE A 101 -1.89 27.71 -8.47
CA PHE A 101 -1.74 29.13 -8.12
C PHE A 101 -1.12 29.90 -9.29
N PRO A 102 -1.75 30.98 -9.77
CA PRO A 102 -1.25 31.75 -10.92
C PRO A 102 0.14 32.35 -10.73
N PHE A 103 0.58 32.56 -9.49
CA PHE A 103 1.85 33.18 -9.14
C PHE A 103 2.85 32.24 -8.47
N GLY A 104 2.54 30.95 -8.32
CA GLY A 104 3.34 29.95 -7.61
C GLY A 104 4.26 29.11 -8.48
N GLY A 105 4.15 29.18 -9.81
CA GLY A 105 4.85 28.30 -10.72
C GLY A 105 6.32 28.65 -10.97
N LEU A 106 6.81 29.83 -10.56
CA LEU A 106 8.18 30.23 -10.78
C LEU A 106 9.10 29.80 -9.63
N TRP A 107 10.01 28.89 -9.93
CA TRP A 107 11.11 28.49 -9.07
C TRP A 107 12.41 29.20 -9.47
N ARG A 108 13.22 29.57 -8.50
CA ARG A 108 14.59 30.05 -8.66
C ARG A 108 15.55 29.16 -7.91
N TYR A 109 16.76 29.01 -8.42
CA TYR A 109 17.77 28.20 -7.76
C TYR A 109 17.98 28.67 -6.31
N GLY A 110 17.91 27.71 -5.36
CA GLY A 110 18.01 27.97 -3.93
C GLY A 110 16.71 28.39 -3.25
N ASP A 111 15.59 28.50 -3.99
CA ASP A 111 14.29 28.69 -3.34
C ASP A 111 14.01 27.49 -2.41
N ASP A 112 13.93 27.80 -1.11
CA ASP A 112 13.58 26.81 -0.12
C ASP A 112 12.07 26.75 0.04
N THR A 113 11.46 25.72 -0.57
CA THR A 113 10.03 25.46 -0.42
C THR A 113 9.57 25.27 1.03
N ARG A 114 10.51 25.14 2.01
CA ARG A 114 10.19 25.16 3.44
C ARG A 114 9.76 26.54 3.97
N VAL A 115 10.18 27.61 3.34
CA VAL A 115 9.78 28.97 3.74
C VAL A 115 8.35 29.26 3.30
N ILE A 116 7.91 28.67 2.20
CA ILE A 116 6.52 28.74 1.71
C ILE A 116 5.86 27.41 2.03
N ASN A 117 5.45 27.19 3.28
CA ASN A 117 4.66 26.01 3.69
C ASN A 117 3.29 25.89 3.00
N ILE A 118 3.01 26.79 2.06
CA ILE A 118 1.79 26.82 1.29
C ILE A 118 1.95 25.85 0.13
N GLY A 119 1.31 24.68 0.24
CA GLY A 119 1.17 23.75 -0.87
C GLY A 119 2.09 22.53 -0.89
N ASP A 120 3.03 22.38 0.07
CA ASP A 120 3.80 21.15 0.22
C ASP A 120 2.86 20.00 0.68
N LEU A 121 2.70 18.98 -0.16
CA LEU A 121 1.82 17.83 0.10
C LEU A 121 2.52 16.74 0.91
N LYS A 122 3.78 16.96 1.34
CA LYS A 122 4.59 16.03 2.12
C LYS A 122 4.85 14.70 1.40
N GLY A 123 5.65 13.88 2.01
CA GLY A 123 5.96 12.50 1.64
C GLY A 123 5.70 11.57 2.83
N THR A 124 6.77 11.00 3.35
CA THR A 124 6.74 10.06 4.47
C THR A 124 7.79 10.40 5.53
N ALA A 125 8.00 9.52 6.48
CA ALA A 125 9.05 9.60 7.47
C ALA A 125 9.70 8.23 7.67
N ARG A 126 10.94 8.23 8.17
CA ARG A 126 11.69 7.01 8.46
C ARG A 126 10.99 6.12 9.48
N THR A 127 10.40 6.75 10.53
CA THR A 127 9.80 6.02 11.64
C THR A 127 8.73 6.84 12.33
N LEU A 128 7.76 6.14 12.93
CA LEU A 128 6.78 6.65 13.88
C LEU A 128 7.06 6.20 15.31
N ASP A 129 8.29 5.76 15.62
CA ASP A 129 8.65 5.30 16.96
C ASP A 129 8.29 6.36 18.01
N ASN A 130 7.60 5.93 19.06
CA ASN A 130 7.10 6.77 20.13
C ASN A 130 6.11 7.88 19.72
N ALA A 131 5.59 7.86 18.50
CA ALA A 131 4.63 8.87 18.05
C ALA A 131 3.26 8.66 18.71
N ASP A 132 2.69 9.74 19.27
CA ASP A 132 1.30 9.83 19.71
C ASP A 132 0.53 10.78 18.80
N GLY A 133 0.24 10.32 17.58
CA GLY A 133 -0.40 11.11 16.55
C GLY A 133 0.56 11.64 15.49
N GLU A 134 0.29 12.84 15.00
CA GLU A 134 1.00 13.47 13.89
C GLU A 134 2.46 13.81 14.23
N ILE A 135 3.35 13.52 13.27
CA ILE A 135 4.75 13.93 13.28
C ILE A 135 5.08 14.74 12.02
N PRO A 136 6.16 15.52 12.01
CA PRO A 136 6.67 16.15 10.79
C PRO A 136 7.06 15.09 9.75
N LEU A 137 6.58 15.27 8.52
CA LEU A 137 6.92 14.43 7.38
C LEU A 137 8.00 15.10 6.52
N GLU A 138 8.81 14.27 5.87
CA GLU A 138 9.75 14.69 4.85
C GLU A 138 9.02 15.20 3.60
N LYS A 139 9.73 15.91 2.73
CA LYS A 139 9.19 16.38 1.46
C LYS A 139 8.85 15.24 0.52
N GLY A 140 7.77 15.42 -0.24
CA GLY A 140 7.45 14.61 -1.42
C GLY A 140 7.94 15.28 -2.71
N LEU A 141 7.54 14.69 -3.84
CA LEU A 141 7.86 15.18 -5.18
C LEU A 141 6.77 16.04 -5.80
N ILE A 142 5.67 16.22 -5.11
CA ILE A 142 4.51 16.97 -5.59
C ILE A 142 4.12 18.07 -4.61
N SER A 143 3.62 19.16 -5.15
CA SER A 143 3.13 20.29 -4.38
C SER A 143 1.98 21.00 -5.09
N GLN A 144 1.18 21.77 -4.36
CA GLN A 144 0.17 22.65 -4.97
C GLN A 144 0.79 23.81 -5.77
N LEU A 145 2.08 24.10 -5.60
CA LEU A 145 2.83 25.05 -6.44
C LEU A 145 3.15 24.44 -7.81
N GLY A 146 2.98 23.12 -7.97
CA GLY A 146 3.20 22.40 -9.22
C GLY A 146 4.65 21.96 -9.45
N HIS A 147 5.54 22.19 -8.49
CA HIS A 147 6.93 21.76 -8.58
C HIS A 147 7.53 21.28 -7.27
N ALA A 148 8.61 20.51 -7.41
CA ALA A 148 9.50 20.09 -6.32
C ALA A 148 10.94 19.96 -6.85
N VAL A 149 11.91 19.90 -5.94
CA VAL A 149 13.32 19.63 -6.27
C VAL A 149 13.82 18.49 -5.40
N MET A 150 14.44 17.50 -6.04
CA MET A 150 15.15 16.42 -5.38
C MET A 150 16.66 16.63 -5.56
N ASP A 151 17.41 16.65 -4.46
CA ASP A 151 18.86 16.81 -4.46
C ASP A 151 19.55 15.45 -4.36
N ASP A 152 20.24 15.04 -5.41
CA ASP A 152 21.00 13.80 -5.51
C ASP A 152 22.53 14.03 -5.42
N SER A 153 22.98 15.27 -5.15
CA SER A 153 24.37 15.68 -5.17
C SER A 153 25.27 14.85 -4.24
N ARG A 154 24.71 14.36 -3.13
CA ARG A 154 25.46 13.60 -2.12
C ARG A 154 25.16 12.10 -2.13
N SER A 155 24.28 11.62 -2.99
CA SER A 155 23.99 10.21 -3.11
C SER A 155 25.22 9.45 -3.56
N LEU A 156 25.53 8.32 -2.95
CA LEU A 156 26.59 7.43 -3.38
C LEU A 156 26.24 6.81 -4.74
N VAL A 157 27.26 6.44 -5.49
CA VAL A 157 27.11 5.82 -6.80
C VAL A 157 27.24 4.31 -6.70
N ILE A 158 26.57 3.60 -7.60
CA ILE A 158 26.59 2.14 -7.68
C ILE A 158 27.54 1.74 -8.81
N ARG A 159 28.54 0.91 -8.51
CA ARG A 159 29.50 0.38 -9.45
C ARG A 159 28.88 -0.76 -10.28
N GLU A 160 29.54 -1.14 -11.36
CA GLU A 160 29.12 -2.27 -12.23
C GLU A 160 29.05 -3.61 -11.50
N ASP A 161 29.88 -3.81 -10.47
CA ASP A 161 29.86 -5.02 -9.64
C ASP A 161 28.77 -5.02 -8.56
N GLY A 162 27.97 -3.94 -8.50
CA GLY A 162 26.87 -3.76 -7.55
C GLY A 162 27.27 -3.17 -6.21
N TRP A 163 28.55 -2.82 -5.99
CA TRP A 163 28.96 -2.15 -4.76
C TRP A 163 28.77 -0.64 -4.84
N VAL A 164 28.64 0.03 -3.69
CA VAL A 164 28.48 1.48 -3.59
C VAL A 164 29.82 2.16 -3.29
N GLU A 165 30.02 3.35 -3.85
CA GLU A 165 31.16 4.19 -3.53
C GLU A 165 30.80 5.67 -3.47
N VAL A 166 31.63 6.45 -2.78
CA VAL A 166 31.50 7.90 -2.71
C VAL A 166 31.76 8.53 -4.08
N ARG A 167 31.01 9.55 -4.44
CA ARG A 167 31.28 10.36 -5.65
C ARG A 167 32.68 10.95 -5.56
N GLN A 168 33.46 10.87 -6.64
CA GLN A 168 34.80 11.41 -6.66
C GLN A 168 34.82 12.95 -6.61
N HIS A 169 33.81 13.56 -7.20
CA HIS A 169 33.61 15.00 -7.24
C HIS A 169 32.15 15.29 -6.85
N PRO A 170 31.88 15.62 -5.58
CA PRO A 170 30.52 16.00 -5.15
C PRO A 170 30.22 17.40 -5.70
N GLU A 171 29.44 17.41 -6.79
CA GLU A 171 29.00 18.60 -7.49
C GLU A 171 27.48 18.74 -7.36
N ILE A 172 26.90 19.80 -7.87
CA ILE A 172 25.45 19.99 -7.85
C ILE A 172 24.81 19.03 -8.85
N ASP A 173 23.84 18.22 -8.37
CA ASP A 173 23.04 17.27 -9.16
C ASP A 173 21.62 17.28 -8.64
N LEU A 174 20.77 18.07 -9.28
CA LEU A 174 19.38 18.30 -8.88
C LEU A 174 18.43 17.75 -9.93
N TYR A 175 17.29 17.23 -9.48
CA TYR A 175 16.17 16.86 -10.32
C TYR A 175 15.01 17.80 -10.03
N PHE A 176 14.62 18.59 -11.04
CA PHE A 176 13.49 19.50 -10.95
C PHE A 176 12.25 18.82 -11.51
N TRP A 177 11.23 18.70 -10.68
CA TRP A 177 9.93 18.11 -10.97
C TRP A 177 8.90 19.22 -11.16
N GLY A 178 8.38 19.40 -12.36
CA GLY A 178 7.44 20.49 -12.69
C GLY A 178 6.25 20.00 -13.49
N TYR A 179 5.34 19.30 -12.83
CA TYR A 179 4.17 18.64 -13.43
C TYR A 179 2.87 19.41 -13.22
N GLY A 180 2.92 20.58 -12.55
CA GLY A 180 1.70 21.33 -12.26
C GLY A 180 0.78 20.52 -11.34
N THR A 181 -0.41 20.21 -11.84
CA THR A 181 -1.42 19.39 -11.13
C THR A 181 -1.48 17.93 -11.59
N ASP A 182 -0.60 17.53 -12.47
CA ASP A 182 -0.53 16.14 -12.96
C ASP A 182 0.34 15.28 -12.03
N TYR A 183 -0.16 15.05 -10.82
CA TYR A 183 0.56 14.36 -9.75
C TYR A 183 0.86 12.91 -10.09
N LEU A 184 -0.04 12.24 -10.82
CA LEU A 184 0.15 10.84 -11.16
C LEU A 184 1.32 10.67 -12.14
N THR A 185 1.39 11.45 -13.21
CA THR A 185 2.52 11.39 -14.16
C THR A 185 3.84 11.73 -13.49
N CYS A 186 3.85 12.67 -12.53
CA CYS A 186 5.04 12.98 -11.72
C CYS A 186 5.58 11.73 -11.00
N ILE A 187 4.73 10.98 -10.32
CA ILE A 187 5.14 9.77 -9.60
C ILE A 187 5.47 8.62 -10.56
N GLN A 188 4.78 8.51 -11.68
CA GLN A 188 5.12 7.52 -12.72
C GLN A 188 6.52 7.78 -13.29
N ASP A 189 6.87 9.03 -13.58
CA ASP A 189 8.22 9.38 -14.05
C ASP A 189 9.28 9.20 -12.95
N PHE A 190 8.90 9.36 -11.66
CA PHE A 190 9.78 8.99 -10.55
C PHE A 190 10.10 7.49 -10.54
N TYR A 191 9.10 6.63 -10.74
CA TYR A 191 9.33 5.19 -10.85
C TYR A 191 10.14 4.82 -12.10
N ARG A 192 9.97 5.53 -13.21
CA ARG A 192 10.81 5.33 -14.41
C ARG A 192 12.25 5.72 -14.14
N LEU A 193 12.49 6.86 -13.48
CA LEU A 193 13.81 7.36 -13.11
C LEU A 193 14.51 6.48 -12.08
N CYS A 194 13.81 6.09 -11.02
CA CYS A 194 14.40 5.36 -9.89
C CYS A 194 14.31 3.85 -10.02
N GLY A 195 13.56 3.33 -10.99
CA GLY A 195 13.14 1.94 -11.10
C GLY A 195 11.74 1.72 -10.48
N PRO A 196 10.92 0.82 -11.05
CA PRO A 196 9.57 0.55 -10.56
C PRO A 196 9.57 -0.09 -9.17
N THR A 197 8.46 0.00 -8.47
CA THR A 197 8.21 -0.86 -7.31
C THR A 197 8.04 -2.30 -7.81
N PRO A 198 8.84 -3.27 -7.38
CA PRO A 198 8.65 -4.66 -7.79
C PRO A 198 7.37 -5.23 -7.18
N MET A 199 6.81 -6.26 -7.82
CA MET A 199 5.72 -7.00 -7.21
C MET A 199 6.19 -7.73 -5.94
N VAL A 200 5.42 -7.64 -4.87
CA VAL A 200 5.61 -8.53 -3.71
C VAL A 200 5.00 -9.89 -3.99
N PRO A 201 5.49 -10.98 -3.36
CA PRO A 201 4.82 -12.28 -3.42
C PRO A 201 3.36 -12.15 -2.94
N ARG A 202 2.47 -12.98 -3.50
CA ARG A 202 1.04 -12.87 -3.20
C ARG A 202 0.71 -13.07 -1.72
N TYR A 203 1.42 -13.97 -1.03
CA TYR A 203 1.24 -14.22 0.40
C TYR A 203 1.47 -12.96 1.26
N ALA A 204 2.32 -12.02 0.81
CA ALA A 204 2.56 -10.77 1.53
C ALA A 204 1.31 -9.89 1.67
N LEU A 205 0.31 -10.05 0.79
CA LEU A 205 -0.94 -9.29 0.79
C LEU A 205 -2.02 -9.87 1.71
N GLY A 206 -1.84 -11.09 2.23
CA GLY A 206 -2.70 -11.71 3.23
C GLY A 206 -2.46 -11.15 4.64
N ASN A 207 -2.94 -11.85 5.66
CA ASN A 207 -2.80 -11.45 7.05
C ASN A 207 -1.48 -11.94 7.64
N TRP A 208 -0.80 -11.06 8.38
CA TRP A 208 0.41 -11.38 9.12
C TRP A 208 0.13 -11.41 10.61
N TRP A 209 0.63 -12.43 11.30
CA TRP A 209 0.73 -12.42 12.73
C TRP A 209 2.12 -11.98 13.17
N SER A 210 2.20 -10.98 14.05
CA SER A 210 3.44 -10.45 14.59
C SER A 210 3.23 -9.97 16.02
N ARG A 211 4.16 -10.26 16.91
CA ARG A 211 4.17 -9.74 18.28
C ARG A 211 5.57 -9.86 18.89
N TYR A 212 6.05 -8.78 19.50
CA TYR A 212 7.20 -8.87 20.41
C TYR A 212 6.76 -9.61 21.67
N HIS A 213 7.05 -10.90 21.74
CA HIS A 213 6.65 -11.79 22.83
C HIS A 213 7.55 -13.02 22.86
N LYS A 214 7.90 -13.47 24.08
CA LYS A 214 8.68 -14.70 24.28
C LYS A 214 7.83 -15.93 24.00
N TYR A 215 7.77 -16.30 22.72
CA TYR A 215 7.16 -17.54 22.30
C TYR A 215 8.14 -18.72 22.47
N THR A 216 7.59 -19.88 22.78
CA THR A 216 8.22 -21.16 22.52
C THR A 216 7.61 -21.77 21.25
N GLU A 217 8.25 -22.80 20.68
CA GLU A 217 7.65 -23.57 19.59
C GLU A 217 6.22 -24.03 19.95
N GLU A 218 6.03 -24.56 21.18
CA GLU A 218 4.74 -25.07 21.65
C GLU A 218 3.68 -23.94 21.69
N THR A 219 3.99 -22.83 22.35
CA THR A 219 3.01 -21.73 22.51
C THR A 219 2.72 -21.00 21.20
N TYR A 220 3.69 -20.94 20.27
CA TYR A 220 3.46 -20.37 18.94
C TYR A 220 2.56 -21.27 18.08
N ARG A 221 2.78 -22.61 18.16
CA ARG A 221 1.92 -23.59 17.48
C ARG A 221 0.50 -23.56 18.00
N GLU A 222 0.30 -23.57 19.33
CA GLU A 222 -1.02 -23.43 19.95
C GLU A 222 -1.76 -22.17 19.47
N LEU A 223 -1.03 -21.06 19.34
CA LEU A 223 -1.59 -19.80 18.84
C LEU A 223 -2.03 -19.92 17.38
N MET A 224 -1.21 -20.48 16.49
CA MET A 224 -1.55 -20.67 15.07
C MET A 224 -2.70 -21.67 14.90
N GLU A 225 -2.72 -22.75 15.67
CA GLU A 225 -3.81 -23.73 15.70
C GLU A 225 -5.13 -23.06 16.16
N ARG A 226 -5.05 -22.11 17.11
CA ARG A 226 -6.21 -21.36 17.54
C ARG A 226 -6.74 -20.42 16.46
N PHE A 227 -5.89 -19.66 15.78
CA PHE A 227 -6.32 -18.83 14.63
C PHE A 227 -7.07 -19.67 13.59
N ARG A 228 -6.56 -20.87 13.31
CA ARG A 228 -7.23 -21.82 12.40
C ARG A 228 -8.58 -22.29 12.96
N ALA A 229 -8.67 -22.60 14.24
CA ALA A 229 -9.91 -23.06 14.88
C ALA A 229 -10.99 -21.97 14.89
N GLU A 230 -10.60 -20.71 14.97
CA GLU A 230 -11.49 -19.53 14.86
C GLU A 230 -11.73 -19.11 13.39
N ASP A 231 -11.28 -19.92 12.42
CA ASP A 231 -11.43 -19.66 10.98
C ASP A 231 -10.85 -18.32 10.53
N VAL A 232 -9.70 -17.93 11.09
CA VAL A 232 -8.97 -16.70 10.73
C VAL A 232 -7.73 -17.07 9.93
N PRO A 233 -7.68 -16.74 8.63
CA PRO A 233 -6.55 -17.09 7.78
C PRO A 233 -5.32 -16.20 8.08
N LEU A 234 -4.14 -16.82 8.07
CA LEU A 234 -2.84 -16.17 8.16
C LEU A 234 -1.94 -16.65 7.02
N SER A 235 -1.16 -15.76 6.43
CA SER A 235 -0.21 -16.06 5.37
C SER A 235 1.25 -15.84 5.77
N VAL A 236 1.51 -15.05 6.83
CA VAL A 236 2.87 -14.78 7.31
C VAL A 236 2.94 -14.90 8.83
N ALA A 237 3.91 -15.68 9.28
CA ALA A 237 4.31 -15.84 10.67
C ALA A 237 5.57 -15.02 10.95
N VAL A 238 5.46 -13.99 11.79
CA VAL A 238 6.61 -13.18 12.22
C VAL A 238 7.04 -13.63 13.60
N ILE A 239 8.34 -13.96 13.75
CA ILE A 239 8.94 -14.28 15.03
C ILE A 239 9.90 -13.16 15.40
N ASP A 240 9.56 -12.45 16.46
CA ASP A 240 10.32 -11.30 16.95
C ASP A 240 11.56 -11.74 17.76
N MET A 241 12.35 -10.80 18.21
CA MET A 241 13.74 -10.94 18.63
C MET A 241 14.05 -12.09 19.62
N ASP A 242 13.09 -12.58 20.39
CA ASP A 242 13.31 -13.72 21.32
C ASP A 242 13.50 -15.08 20.60
N TRP A 243 13.48 -15.11 19.25
CA TRP A 243 13.90 -16.29 18.51
C TRP A 243 15.38 -16.62 18.73
N HIS A 244 16.24 -15.61 18.97
CA HIS A 244 17.65 -15.75 19.27
C HIS A 244 17.92 -15.61 20.78
N LEU A 245 19.17 -15.88 21.19
CA LEU A 245 19.62 -15.70 22.56
C LEU A 245 19.63 -14.21 22.93
N VAL A 246 18.77 -13.82 23.89
CA VAL A 246 18.66 -12.44 24.42
C VAL A 246 19.21 -12.33 25.84
N ASP A 247 19.16 -13.40 26.64
CA ASP A 247 19.75 -13.46 27.98
C ASP A 247 21.18 -14.01 27.89
N ILE A 248 22.13 -13.11 27.69
CA ILE A 248 23.53 -13.39 27.44
C ILE A 248 24.43 -12.84 28.55
N ASP A 249 25.68 -13.32 28.63
CA ASP A 249 26.66 -12.71 29.52
C ASP A 249 26.89 -11.23 29.15
N LYS A 250 26.75 -10.34 30.13
CA LYS A 250 26.89 -8.87 29.99
C LYS A 250 28.22 -8.45 29.38
N LYS A 251 29.27 -9.27 29.44
CA LYS A 251 30.55 -9.00 28.75
C LYS A 251 30.39 -8.89 27.24
N TYR A 252 29.35 -9.51 26.67
CA TYR A 252 29.08 -9.51 25.23
C TYR A 252 28.10 -8.42 24.77
N GLY A 253 27.38 -7.77 25.69
CA GLY A 253 26.44 -6.72 25.37
C GLY A 253 25.06 -6.88 26.02
N THR A 254 24.03 -6.39 25.34
CA THR A 254 22.65 -6.35 25.87
C THR A 254 21.79 -7.54 25.46
N GLY A 255 22.20 -8.33 24.47
CA GLY A 255 21.39 -9.36 23.84
C GLY A 255 20.34 -8.82 22.85
N TRP A 256 20.40 -7.51 22.52
CA TRP A 256 19.49 -6.92 21.53
C TRP A 256 19.81 -7.40 20.11
N THR A 257 21.09 -7.47 19.75
CA THR A 257 21.57 -8.13 18.53
C THR A 257 21.83 -9.61 18.79
N GLY A 258 21.36 -10.50 17.92
CA GLY A 258 21.63 -11.93 18.01
C GLY A 258 21.23 -12.67 16.73
N TYR A 259 21.92 -13.81 16.48
CA TYR A 259 21.74 -14.66 15.29
C TYR A 259 21.69 -16.14 15.61
N THR A 260 21.85 -16.52 16.88
CA THR A 260 21.84 -17.91 17.33
C THR A 260 20.48 -18.25 17.92
N TRP A 261 19.82 -19.26 17.38
CA TRP A 261 18.54 -19.72 17.90
C TRP A 261 18.57 -20.00 19.40
N ASN A 262 17.58 -19.53 20.11
CA ASN A 262 17.32 -19.95 21.46
C ASN A 262 16.71 -21.37 21.45
N LYS A 263 17.58 -22.38 21.56
CA LYS A 263 17.14 -23.80 21.49
C LYS A 263 16.34 -24.25 22.71
N GLU A 264 16.31 -23.48 23.79
CA GLU A 264 15.39 -23.70 24.89
C GLU A 264 13.94 -23.40 24.46
N PHE A 265 13.73 -22.37 23.61
CA PHE A 265 12.42 -22.01 23.10
C PHE A 265 12.10 -22.75 21.79
N PHE A 266 13.06 -22.90 20.92
CA PHE A 266 12.93 -23.54 19.61
C PHE A 266 13.97 -24.67 19.46
N PRO A 267 13.71 -25.87 20.03
CA PRO A 267 14.68 -26.97 20.06
C PRO A 267 15.12 -27.46 18.68
N ASP A 268 14.23 -27.42 17.69
CA ASP A 268 14.47 -27.82 16.32
C ASP A 268 13.84 -26.79 15.37
N PRO A 269 14.55 -25.68 15.06
CA PRO A 269 14.04 -24.61 14.22
C PRO A 269 13.56 -25.09 12.86
N LYS A 270 14.33 -25.96 12.18
CA LYS A 270 13.99 -26.45 10.85
C LYS A 270 12.66 -27.22 10.83
N ARG A 271 12.42 -28.06 11.83
CA ARG A 271 11.15 -28.77 11.98
C ARG A 271 10.00 -27.78 12.24
N PHE A 272 10.24 -26.78 13.10
CA PHE A 272 9.24 -25.78 13.45
C PHE A 272 8.87 -24.90 12.24
N LEU A 273 9.84 -24.38 11.51
CA LEU A 273 9.63 -23.57 10.31
C LEU A 273 8.95 -24.40 9.21
N GLY A 274 9.37 -25.65 9.02
CA GLY A 274 8.71 -26.58 8.10
C GLY A 274 7.23 -26.81 8.44
N TRP A 275 6.92 -26.90 9.74
CA TRP A 275 5.52 -27.01 10.18
C TRP A 275 4.70 -25.73 9.83
N LEU A 276 5.29 -24.54 9.99
CA LEU A 276 4.62 -23.28 9.60
C LEU A 276 4.35 -23.26 8.09
N HIS A 277 5.29 -23.70 7.27
CA HIS A 277 5.10 -23.83 5.83
C HIS A 277 3.99 -24.85 5.48
N GLU A 278 3.95 -25.99 6.17
CA GLU A 278 2.84 -26.97 6.00
C GLU A 278 1.48 -26.37 6.37
N GLN A 279 1.44 -25.32 7.21
CA GLN A 279 0.21 -24.58 7.52
C GLN A 279 -0.10 -23.48 6.49
N GLY A 280 0.72 -23.32 5.44
CA GLY A 280 0.53 -22.30 4.39
C GLY A 280 1.03 -20.91 4.78
N MET A 281 1.93 -20.82 5.77
CA MET A 281 2.50 -19.55 6.21
C MET A 281 3.96 -19.42 5.81
N HIS A 282 4.36 -18.24 5.35
CA HIS A 282 5.76 -17.83 5.19
C HIS A 282 6.31 -17.22 6.46
N VAL A 283 7.61 -17.33 6.67
CA VAL A 283 8.24 -16.98 7.94
C VAL A 283 9.28 -15.88 7.79
N THR A 284 9.22 -14.89 8.68
CA THR A 284 10.26 -13.88 8.84
C THR A 284 10.73 -13.78 10.29
N LEU A 285 12.04 -13.58 10.45
CA LEU A 285 12.66 -13.31 11.74
C LEU A 285 13.08 -11.84 11.82
N ASN A 286 12.94 -11.25 13.00
CA ASN A 286 13.43 -9.92 13.33
C ASN A 286 14.94 -9.92 13.53
N VAL A 287 15.66 -8.91 13.03
CA VAL A 287 17.09 -8.68 13.26
C VAL A 287 17.42 -7.25 13.61
N HIS A 288 18.28 -7.07 14.62
CA HIS A 288 18.86 -5.79 15.04
C HIS A 288 20.39 -5.87 14.90
N PRO A 289 20.98 -5.57 13.76
CA PRO A 289 22.38 -5.95 13.45
C PRO A 289 23.44 -5.05 14.08
N ALA A 290 23.11 -3.97 14.76
CA ALA A 290 24.01 -2.88 15.11
C ALA A 290 25.20 -3.27 16.00
N ASP A 291 25.04 -4.25 16.89
CA ASP A 291 26.12 -4.69 17.81
C ASP A 291 27.11 -5.66 17.15
N GLY A 292 26.90 -6.03 15.87
CA GLY A 292 27.76 -6.99 15.17
C GLY A 292 27.61 -8.40 15.70
N VAL A 293 28.70 -9.21 15.72
CA VAL A 293 28.66 -10.61 16.11
C VAL A 293 29.62 -10.85 17.27
N ARG A 294 29.15 -11.47 18.32
CA ARG A 294 29.88 -11.70 19.58
C ARG A 294 30.28 -13.17 19.71
N ALA A 295 31.28 -13.46 20.57
CA ALA A 295 31.87 -14.79 20.69
C ALA A 295 30.93 -15.88 21.21
N TYR A 296 29.78 -15.57 21.76
CA TYR A 296 28.76 -16.54 22.15
C TYR A 296 27.92 -17.06 20.98
N GLU A 297 27.95 -16.36 19.83
CA GLU A 297 27.15 -16.72 18.66
C GLU A 297 27.67 -18.00 17.99
N GLU A 298 26.77 -18.87 17.56
CA GLU A 298 27.10 -20.14 16.89
C GLU A 298 27.99 -19.93 15.66
N MET A 299 27.73 -18.85 14.89
CA MET A 299 28.46 -18.53 13.66
C MET A 299 29.61 -17.53 13.86
N TYR A 300 29.95 -17.17 15.11
CA TYR A 300 31.02 -16.23 15.41
C TYR A 300 32.38 -16.71 14.88
N GLU A 301 32.80 -17.92 15.26
CA GLU A 301 34.14 -18.41 14.91
C GLU A 301 34.38 -18.46 13.38
N PRO A 302 33.52 -19.08 12.55
CA PRO A 302 33.75 -19.12 11.11
C PRO A 302 33.70 -17.70 10.50
N MET A 303 32.81 -16.80 10.94
CA MET A 303 32.74 -15.44 10.45
C MET A 303 33.98 -14.61 10.87
N ALA A 304 34.41 -14.70 12.13
CA ALA A 304 35.56 -13.98 12.67
C ALA A 304 36.84 -14.39 11.95
N ARG A 305 37.05 -15.70 11.71
CA ARG A 305 38.21 -16.21 10.94
C ARG A 305 38.18 -15.70 9.48
N ALA A 306 37.02 -15.67 8.84
CA ALA A 306 36.91 -15.17 7.47
C ALA A 306 37.27 -13.68 7.36
N LEU A 307 37.01 -12.91 8.42
CA LEU A 307 37.29 -11.46 8.51
C LEU A 307 38.62 -11.15 9.17
N GLY A 308 39.41 -12.17 9.58
CA GLY A 308 40.71 -11.98 10.23
C GLY A 308 40.63 -11.41 11.65
N VAL A 309 39.50 -11.59 12.33
CA VAL A 309 39.30 -11.19 13.73
C VAL A 309 39.92 -12.21 14.67
N ASP A 310 40.54 -11.76 15.77
CA ASP A 310 41.24 -12.62 16.74
C ASP A 310 40.21 -13.39 17.60
N VAL A 311 39.97 -14.65 17.23
CA VAL A 311 39.01 -15.54 17.87
C VAL A 311 39.46 -15.92 19.28
N GLU A 312 40.79 -16.08 19.50
CA GLU A 312 41.33 -16.49 20.80
C GLU A 312 41.13 -15.42 21.89
N LYS A 313 41.03 -14.19 21.49
CA LYS A 313 40.73 -13.07 22.39
C LYS A 313 39.21 -12.74 22.47
N GLU A 314 38.37 -13.52 21.87
CA GLU A 314 36.95 -13.27 21.76
C GLU A 314 36.63 -11.83 21.25
N MET A 315 37.47 -11.32 20.30
CA MET A 315 37.27 -9.99 19.75
C MET A 315 35.95 -9.93 18.96
N PRO A 316 35.11 -8.89 19.14
CA PRO A 316 33.86 -8.80 18.41
C PRO A 316 34.09 -8.62 16.92
N VAL A 317 33.21 -9.20 16.09
CA VAL A 317 33.05 -8.76 14.70
C VAL A 317 32.14 -7.55 14.73
N GLU A 318 32.75 -6.35 14.53
CA GLU A 318 31.99 -5.10 14.55
C GLU A 318 31.09 -4.99 13.31
N PHE A 319 29.93 -4.39 13.49
CA PHE A 319 28.99 -4.11 12.38
C PHE A 319 29.56 -3.02 11.48
N ASP A 320 29.79 -3.34 10.20
CA ASP A 320 30.33 -2.39 9.22
C ASP A 320 29.77 -2.63 7.82
N VAL A 321 28.65 -1.99 7.50
CA VAL A 321 28.02 -2.07 6.17
C VAL A 321 28.86 -1.44 5.05
N SER A 322 29.91 -0.69 5.40
CA SER A 322 30.83 -0.09 4.42
C SER A 322 31.97 -1.03 3.98
N ASP A 323 32.13 -2.17 4.67
CA ASP A 323 33.10 -3.21 4.30
C ASP A 323 32.42 -4.31 3.48
N GLU A 324 32.85 -4.47 2.22
CA GLU A 324 32.36 -5.50 1.30
C GLU A 324 32.55 -6.92 1.85
N LYS A 325 33.65 -7.18 2.53
CA LYS A 325 33.94 -8.50 3.12
C LYS A 325 33.01 -8.78 4.30
N PHE A 326 32.74 -7.75 5.11
CA PHE A 326 31.76 -7.87 6.19
C PHE A 326 30.40 -8.22 5.62
N MET A 327 29.91 -7.51 4.61
CA MET A 327 28.60 -7.76 4.02
C MET A 327 28.51 -9.16 3.40
N GLU A 328 29.56 -9.65 2.76
CA GLU A 328 29.59 -11.01 2.24
C GLU A 328 29.54 -12.06 3.37
N ALA A 329 30.29 -11.86 4.43
CA ALA A 329 30.29 -12.74 5.61
C ALA A 329 28.96 -12.68 6.37
N TYR A 330 28.36 -11.49 6.48
CA TYR A 330 27.07 -11.23 7.11
C TYR A 330 25.95 -12.08 6.49
N PHE A 331 25.83 -12.07 5.16
CA PHE A 331 24.85 -12.92 4.48
C PHE A 331 25.20 -14.40 4.56
N THR A 332 26.46 -14.75 4.27
CA THR A 332 26.87 -16.16 4.17
C THR A 332 26.74 -16.91 5.50
N TYR A 333 27.18 -16.32 6.60
CA TYR A 333 27.22 -17.02 7.89
C TYR A 333 25.95 -16.80 8.74
N LEU A 334 25.35 -15.62 8.68
CA LEU A 334 24.26 -15.30 9.60
C LEU A 334 22.87 -15.54 8.98
N HIS A 335 22.68 -15.21 7.69
CA HIS A 335 21.36 -15.23 7.06
C HIS A 335 21.11 -16.49 6.25
N HIS A 336 22.03 -16.88 5.34
CA HIS A 336 21.82 -18.08 4.50
C HIS A 336 21.66 -19.34 5.33
N THR A 337 22.36 -19.49 6.45
CA THR A 337 22.19 -20.63 7.36
C THR A 337 20.79 -20.71 7.95
N ARG A 338 20.16 -19.57 8.24
CA ARG A 338 18.78 -19.52 8.74
C ARG A 338 17.76 -19.74 7.63
N GLU A 339 18.05 -19.24 6.43
CA GLU A 339 17.20 -19.47 5.24
C GLU A 339 17.19 -20.95 4.82
N GLU A 340 18.30 -21.67 4.97
CA GLU A 340 18.36 -23.13 4.78
C GLU A 340 17.53 -23.91 5.81
N GLU A 341 17.22 -23.30 6.96
CA GLU A 341 16.32 -23.84 7.98
C GLU A 341 14.87 -23.55 7.67
N GLY A 342 14.56 -22.54 6.80
CA GLY A 342 13.20 -22.23 6.37
C GLY A 342 12.76 -20.77 6.59
N VAL A 343 13.69 -19.83 6.78
CA VAL A 343 13.35 -18.39 6.82
C VAL A 343 13.16 -17.89 5.38
N ASP A 344 12.00 -17.29 5.10
CA ASP A 344 11.65 -16.84 3.75
C ASP A 344 12.19 -15.45 3.40
N PHE A 345 12.16 -14.53 4.35
CA PHE A 345 12.66 -13.17 4.20
C PHE A 345 13.00 -12.58 5.58
N TRP A 346 13.56 -11.34 5.61
CA TRP A 346 14.07 -10.75 6.84
C TRP A 346 13.34 -9.48 7.24
N TRP A 347 13.01 -9.36 8.54
CA TRP A 347 12.57 -8.12 9.16
C TRP A 347 13.79 -7.40 9.75
N ILE A 348 14.18 -6.29 9.11
CA ILE A 348 15.33 -5.48 9.47
C ILE A 348 14.85 -4.31 10.32
N ASP A 349 15.06 -4.38 11.61
CA ASP A 349 14.67 -3.31 12.53
C ASP A 349 15.89 -2.48 12.91
N TRP A 350 16.15 -1.45 12.11
CA TRP A 350 17.27 -0.55 12.30
C TRP A 350 16.84 0.73 12.98
N GLN A 351 17.33 0.97 14.22
CA GLN A 351 17.01 2.12 15.07
C GLN A 351 18.25 2.97 15.43
N GLN A 352 19.45 2.67 14.89
CA GLN A 352 20.74 3.25 15.30
C GLN A 352 21.18 4.44 14.43
N GLY A 353 20.20 5.14 13.81
CA GLY A 353 20.46 6.38 13.07
C GLY A 353 21.01 6.15 11.67
N VAL A 354 21.66 7.20 11.12
CA VAL A 354 22.05 7.29 9.70
C VAL A 354 23.57 7.31 9.48
N SER A 355 24.39 7.17 10.54
CA SER A 355 25.83 7.31 10.46
C SER A 355 26.53 5.97 10.21
N SER A 356 27.50 5.96 9.31
CA SER A 356 28.46 4.88 9.09
C SER A 356 29.89 5.41 9.04
N ARG A 357 30.88 4.56 8.75
CA ARG A 357 32.28 4.98 8.53
C ARG A 357 32.48 5.75 7.22
N VAL A 358 31.53 5.68 6.31
CA VAL A 358 31.54 6.41 5.03
C VAL A 358 30.53 7.55 5.12
N GLU A 359 30.97 8.78 4.90
CA GLU A 359 30.09 9.95 4.92
C GLU A 359 29.01 9.83 3.84
N GLY A 360 27.75 10.07 4.22
CA GLY A 360 26.59 9.96 3.32
C GLY A 360 26.03 8.54 3.14
N LEU A 361 26.71 7.51 3.67
CA LEU A 361 26.22 6.15 3.63
C LEU A 361 25.32 5.86 4.83
N ASP A 362 24.02 5.72 4.58
CA ASP A 362 23.05 5.27 5.56
C ASP A 362 23.09 3.74 5.71
N PRO A 363 23.38 3.20 6.91
CA PRO A 363 23.39 1.76 7.15
C PRO A 363 22.04 1.09 6.78
N LEU A 364 20.93 1.75 7.03
CA LEU A 364 19.62 1.20 6.69
C LEU A 364 19.43 1.07 5.17
N TRP A 365 19.89 2.05 4.39
CA TRP A 365 19.84 1.93 2.93
C TRP A 365 20.64 0.73 2.44
N MET A 366 21.85 0.50 2.99
CA MET A 366 22.69 -0.66 2.66
C MET A 366 21.99 -1.97 3.01
N LEU A 367 21.42 -2.06 4.19
CA LEU A 367 20.67 -3.24 4.62
C LEU A 367 19.48 -3.51 3.69
N ASN A 368 18.67 -2.47 3.37
CA ASN A 368 17.53 -2.63 2.47
C ASN A 368 17.94 -3.11 1.09
N HIS A 369 18.96 -2.47 0.50
CA HIS A 369 19.43 -2.78 -0.85
C HIS A 369 19.96 -4.22 -0.94
N TYR A 370 20.90 -4.58 -0.07
CA TYR A 370 21.54 -5.89 -0.18
C TYR A 370 20.66 -7.03 0.33
N HIS A 371 19.86 -6.85 1.39
CA HIS A 371 18.91 -7.88 1.79
C HIS A 371 17.88 -8.17 0.71
N TYR A 372 17.37 -7.13 0.04
CA TYR A 372 16.43 -7.33 -1.04
C TYR A 372 17.05 -8.11 -2.20
N LEU A 373 18.24 -7.72 -2.67
CA LEU A 373 18.92 -8.38 -3.77
C LEU A 373 19.37 -9.80 -3.40
N ASP A 374 19.88 -10.00 -2.18
CA ASP A 374 20.29 -11.34 -1.71
C ASP A 374 19.10 -12.29 -1.54
N ASN A 375 17.95 -11.78 -1.07
CA ASN A 375 16.76 -12.59 -0.94
C ASN A 375 16.24 -13.14 -2.28
N GLY A 376 16.54 -12.44 -3.39
CA GLY A 376 16.20 -12.89 -4.75
C GLY A 376 17.26 -13.75 -5.44
N ARG A 377 18.36 -14.11 -4.79
CA ARG A 377 19.53 -14.80 -5.41
C ARG A 377 19.21 -16.14 -6.07
N ASP A 378 18.20 -16.85 -5.56
CA ASP A 378 17.78 -18.16 -6.05
C ASP A 378 16.59 -18.10 -7.03
N GLY A 379 16.27 -16.88 -7.53
CA GLY A 379 15.23 -16.66 -8.54
C GLY A 379 13.80 -16.53 -7.95
N LYS A 380 13.63 -16.64 -6.64
CA LYS A 380 12.34 -16.32 -6.00
C LYS A 380 12.06 -14.82 -6.08
N ARG A 381 10.81 -14.43 -5.95
CA ARG A 381 10.41 -13.03 -5.84
C ARG A 381 10.88 -12.46 -4.51
N PRO A 382 11.80 -11.48 -4.51
CA PRO A 382 12.40 -11.01 -3.28
C PRO A 382 11.47 -10.11 -2.48
N MET A 383 11.67 -10.11 -1.17
CA MET A 383 11.03 -9.19 -0.24
C MET A 383 11.95 -8.89 0.94
N THR A 384 11.89 -7.66 1.44
CA THR A 384 12.41 -7.27 2.76
C THR A 384 11.26 -6.73 3.61
N PHE A 385 11.44 -6.69 4.90
CA PHE A 385 10.54 -6.00 5.80
C PHE A 385 11.37 -5.03 6.63
N SER A 386 11.33 -3.72 6.28
CA SER A 386 12.29 -2.76 6.79
C SER A 386 11.73 -1.31 6.76
N ARG A 387 12.49 -0.36 7.31
CA ARG A 387 12.10 1.04 7.40
C ARG A 387 12.45 1.83 6.14
N TYR A 388 11.84 2.99 5.96
CA TYR A 388 12.15 3.94 4.89
C TYR A 388 13.54 4.56 5.09
N ALA A 389 14.37 4.54 4.05
CA ALA A 389 15.73 5.04 4.04
C ALA A 389 15.98 6.10 2.93
N GLY A 390 14.99 6.92 2.65
CA GLY A 390 15.07 7.98 1.63
C GLY A 390 14.44 7.61 0.28
N PRO A 391 14.41 8.55 -0.68
CA PRO A 391 13.89 8.34 -2.02
C PRO A 391 14.54 7.13 -2.71
N GLY A 392 13.74 6.32 -3.41
CA GLY A 392 14.20 5.06 -4.00
C GLY A 392 13.96 3.82 -3.13
N SER A 393 13.57 3.96 -1.84
CA SER A 393 13.30 2.82 -0.95
C SER A 393 12.14 1.95 -1.42
N HIS A 394 11.25 2.43 -2.28
CA HIS A 394 10.15 1.65 -2.87
C HIS A 394 10.62 0.43 -3.66
N ARG A 395 11.89 0.40 -4.09
CA ARG A 395 12.50 -0.76 -4.76
C ARG A 395 12.70 -1.97 -3.85
N TYR A 396 12.59 -1.78 -2.55
CA TYR A 396 12.85 -2.80 -1.52
C TYR A 396 11.63 -2.99 -0.62
N PRO A 397 10.46 -3.42 -1.20
CA PRO A 397 9.28 -3.63 -0.38
C PRO A 397 9.50 -4.82 0.58
N VAL A 398 8.90 -4.78 1.78
CA VAL A 398 7.84 -3.92 2.31
C VAL A 398 8.42 -2.98 3.36
N GLY A 399 7.87 -1.77 3.48
CA GLY A 399 8.19 -0.87 4.58
C GLY A 399 7.43 -1.16 5.87
N PHE A 400 7.99 -0.80 7.04
CA PHE A 400 7.21 -0.69 8.26
C PHE A 400 7.50 0.62 8.99
N SER A 401 6.47 1.15 9.69
CA SER A 401 6.54 2.51 10.24
C SER A 401 7.08 2.58 11.67
N GLY A 402 7.25 1.44 12.37
CA GLY A 402 7.78 1.41 13.73
C GLY A 402 6.71 1.55 14.82
N ASP A 403 7.17 1.82 16.03
CA ASP A 403 6.50 1.58 17.31
C ASP A 403 5.63 2.75 17.76
N THR A 404 4.41 2.85 17.23
CA THR A 404 3.45 3.90 17.61
C THR A 404 2.79 3.65 18.96
N ILE A 405 2.37 4.74 19.62
CA ILE A 405 1.58 4.69 20.84
C ILE A 405 0.13 4.27 20.51
N VAL A 406 -0.46 3.42 21.38
CA VAL A 406 -1.86 2.96 21.28
C VAL A 406 -2.79 4.12 21.65
N SER A 407 -3.24 4.89 20.65
CA SER A 407 -4.14 6.02 20.86
C SER A 407 -5.00 6.32 19.64
N TRP A 408 -6.13 6.98 19.86
CA TRP A 408 -6.98 7.50 18.78
C TRP A 408 -6.26 8.55 17.91
N LYS A 409 -5.33 9.31 18.49
CA LYS A 409 -4.52 10.28 17.72
C LYS A 409 -3.61 9.57 16.73
N SER A 410 -2.96 8.47 17.17
CA SER A 410 -2.14 7.65 16.29
C SER A 410 -2.95 7.03 15.17
N LEU A 411 -4.13 6.46 15.47
CA LEU A 411 -5.03 5.97 14.42
C LEU A 411 -5.45 7.08 13.45
N ALA A 412 -5.77 8.27 13.97
CA ALA A 412 -6.22 9.38 13.12
C ALA A 412 -5.14 9.85 12.13
N PHE A 413 -3.87 9.69 12.47
CA PHE A 413 -2.75 10.04 11.60
C PHE A 413 -2.44 8.96 10.56
N GLN A 414 -2.68 7.69 10.84
CA GLN A 414 -2.29 6.57 9.97
C GLN A 414 -2.81 6.65 8.52
N PRO A 415 -4.09 6.97 8.24
CA PRO A 415 -4.57 7.07 6.86
C PRO A 415 -3.85 8.16 6.05
N TYR A 416 -3.61 9.33 6.66
CA TYR A 416 -2.87 10.42 6.03
C TYR A 416 -1.41 10.02 5.79
N PHE A 417 -0.72 9.48 6.79
CA PHE A 417 0.66 9.02 6.69
C PHE A 417 0.83 7.98 5.57
N THR A 418 -0.07 6.99 5.52
CA THR A 418 -0.02 5.93 4.52
C THR A 418 -0.28 6.48 3.10
N ALA A 419 -1.23 7.40 2.95
CA ALA A 419 -1.57 7.96 1.66
C ALA A 419 -0.50 8.94 1.15
N SER A 420 0.02 9.82 2.02
CA SER A 420 1.05 10.81 1.64
C SER A 420 2.39 10.18 1.27
N ALA A 421 2.68 8.96 1.74
CA ALA A 421 3.88 8.22 1.34
C ALA A 421 3.95 7.96 -0.17
N SER A 422 2.82 7.91 -0.87
CA SER A 422 2.76 7.81 -2.33
C SER A 422 3.31 9.07 -3.03
N ASN A 423 3.39 10.22 -2.35
CA ASN A 423 3.98 11.45 -2.88
C ASN A 423 5.51 11.40 -3.05
N ILE A 424 6.13 10.35 -2.51
CA ILE A 424 7.54 9.98 -2.72
C ILE A 424 7.67 8.55 -3.25
N GLY A 425 6.59 8.02 -3.82
CA GLY A 425 6.56 6.69 -4.41
C GLY A 425 6.62 5.52 -3.42
N TYR A 426 6.55 5.75 -2.10
CA TYR A 426 6.72 4.71 -1.09
C TYR A 426 5.36 4.16 -0.62
N GLY A 427 4.68 3.39 -1.47
CA GLY A 427 3.29 2.96 -1.29
C GLY A 427 3.07 1.65 -0.50
N MET A 428 4.12 0.83 -0.28
CA MET A 428 3.97 -0.49 0.34
C MET A 428 4.35 -0.45 1.83
N TRP A 429 3.48 0.17 2.63
CA TRP A 429 3.64 0.28 4.07
C TRP A 429 2.95 -0.82 4.87
N SER A 430 3.65 -1.30 5.90
CA SER A 430 3.09 -1.99 7.05
C SER A 430 3.19 -1.08 8.28
N HIS A 431 2.10 -0.86 8.97
CA HIS A 431 2.10 -0.20 10.28
C HIS A 431 1.71 -1.21 11.37
N ASP A 432 1.90 -0.85 12.63
CA ASP A 432 1.53 -1.70 13.76
C ASP A 432 0.02 -1.57 14.02
N ILE A 433 -0.75 -2.48 13.39
CA ILE A 433 -2.21 -2.43 13.44
C ILE A 433 -2.70 -2.71 14.85
N GLY A 434 -3.42 -1.74 15.39
CA GLY A 434 -3.86 -1.67 16.77
C GLY A 434 -2.95 -0.87 17.70
N GLY A 435 -1.85 -0.32 17.17
CA GLY A 435 -0.82 0.41 17.92
C GLY A 435 0.14 -0.51 18.69
N HIS A 436 1.41 -0.11 18.79
CA HIS A 436 2.46 -0.97 19.31
C HIS A 436 2.52 -1.00 20.85
N MET A 437 2.68 0.14 21.50
CA MET A 437 3.01 0.22 22.92
C MET A 437 2.32 1.36 23.65
N LEU A 438 2.47 1.38 24.97
CA LEU A 438 1.94 2.43 25.85
C LEU A 438 0.44 2.68 25.62
N GLY A 439 -0.03 3.90 25.93
CA GLY A 439 -1.41 4.29 25.70
C GLY A 439 -2.42 3.58 26.60
N ILE A 440 -3.62 3.40 26.09
CA ILE A 440 -4.75 2.80 26.84
C ILE A 440 -5.33 1.67 26.00
N ARG A 441 -5.62 0.53 26.64
CA ARG A 441 -6.39 -0.52 26.00
C ARG A 441 -7.82 -0.04 25.77
N ASP A 442 -8.20 0.02 24.52
CA ASP A 442 -9.52 0.37 24.04
C ASP A 442 -9.91 -0.62 22.94
N ASP A 443 -10.95 -1.40 23.21
CA ASP A 443 -11.38 -2.47 22.31
C ASP A 443 -11.91 -1.89 21.00
N GLU A 444 -12.64 -0.77 21.02
CA GLU A 444 -13.11 -0.12 19.82
C GLU A 444 -11.95 0.45 18.98
N LEU A 445 -10.99 1.11 19.62
CA LEU A 445 -9.80 1.61 18.94
C LEU A 445 -9.08 0.51 18.16
N CYS A 446 -8.85 -0.64 18.82
CA CYS A 446 -8.21 -1.77 18.16
C CYS A 446 -9.03 -2.27 16.97
N GLY A 447 -10.33 -2.44 17.14
CA GLY A 447 -11.24 -2.86 16.09
C GLY A 447 -11.25 -1.90 14.90
N ARG A 448 -11.35 -0.58 15.14
CA ARG A 448 -11.30 0.44 14.07
C ARG A 448 -9.95 0.45 13.36
N TRP A 449 -8.88 0.18 14.09
CA TRP A 449 -7.55 0.06 13.50
C TRP A 449 -7.42 -1.18 12.61
N VAL A 450 -8.02 -2.32 12.99
CA VAL A 450 -8.10 -3.52 12.15
C VAL A 450 -8.90 -3.25 10.88
N GLN A 451 -10.02 -2.54 10.98
CA GLN A 451 -10.80 -2.12 9.80
C GLN A 451 -9.96 -1.30 8.83
N PHE A 452 -9.24 -0.29 9.31
CA PHE A 452 -8.31 0.48 8.48
C PHE A 452 -7.17 -0.40 7.94
N GLY A 453 -6.63 -1.31 8.75
CA GLY A 453 -5.56 -2.22 8.37
C GLY A 453 -5.91 -3.11 7.19
N VAL A 454 -7.14 -3.60 7.11
CA VAL A 454 -7.64 -4.40 5.97
C VAL A 454 -7.61 -3.62 4.66
N PHE A 455 -7.83 -2.31 4.70
CA PHE A 455 -7.74 -1.39 3.57
C PHE A 455 -6.42 -0.59 3.55
N SER A 456 -5.36 -1.16 4.08
CA SER A 456 -3.98 -0.68 3.96
C SER A 456 -3.14 -1.63 3.08
N PRO A 457 -1.93 -1.25 2.64
CA PRO A 457 -1.15 -2.10 1.74
C PRO A 457 -0.83 -3.47 2.35
N ILE A 458 -0.41 -3.51 3.61
CA ILE A 458 -0.05 -4.74 4.33
C ILE A 458 -0.91 -4.86 5.60
N MET A 459 -1.49 -6.03 5.81
CA MET A 459 -2.30 -6.33 6.99
C MET A 459 -1.49 -7.12 8.02
N ARG A 460 -0.82 -6.42 8.93
CA ARG A 460 0.02 -7.00 9.99
C ARG A 460 -0.46 -6.60 11.37
N LEU A 461 -0.98 -7.55 12.13
CA LEU A 461 -1.24 -7.37 13.55
C LEU A 461 0.09 -7.37 14.29
N HIS A 462 0.39 -6.32 15.05
CA HIS A 462 1.63 -6.26 15.84
C HIS A 462 1.45 -5.52 17.16
N SER A 463 2.21 -5.91 18.16
CA SER A 463 2.26 -5.25 19.47
C SER A 463 3.53 -5.60 20.24
N THR A 464 3.79 -4.80 21.26
CA THR A 464 4.87 -5.02 22.24
C THR A 464 4.60 -6.25 23.15
N ASN A 465 5.58 -6.57 24.00
CA ASN A 465 5.54 -7.67 24.97
C ASN A 465 4.59 -7.47 26.16
N SER A 466 3.89 -6.34 26.25
CA SER A 466 2.91 -6.12 27.32
C SER A 466 1.84 -7.23 27.32
N ILE A 467 1.60 -7.83 28.46
CA ILE A 467 0.55 -8.86 28.65
C ILE A 467 -0.88 -8.28 28.47
N PHE A 468 -1.02 -6.95 28.52
CA PHE A 468 -2.29 -6.23 28.35
C PHE A 468 -2.51 -5.72 26.93
N ASN A 469 -1.49 -5.77 26.07
CA ASN A 469 -1.56 -5.30 24.69
C ASN A 469 -1.26 -6.44 23.73
N SER A 470 -2.30 -7.17 23.36
CA SER A 470 -2.22 -8.25 22.36
C SER A 470 -3.31 -8.07 21.32
N LYS A 471 -3.16 -8.66 20.14
CA LYS A 471 -4.03 -8.40 18.97
C LYS A 471 -4.84 -9.62 18.57
N GLU A 472 -4.80 -10.69 19.34
CA GLU A 472 -5.64 -11.86 19.11
C GLU A 472 -7.13 -11.48 19.27
N PRO A 473 -8.00 -11.73 18.26
CA PRO A 473 -9.40 -11.30 18.29
C PRO A 473 -10.16 -11.72 19.56
N TRP A 474 -9.96 -12.94 20.03
CA TRP A 474 -10.61 -13.51 21.23
C TRP A 474 -10.19 -12.87 22.57
N ARG A 475 -9.29 -11.91 22.55
CA ARG A 475 -8.91 -11.10 23.73
C ARG A 475 -9.81 -9.88 23.93
N TYR A 476 -10.67 -9.59 22.97
CA TYR A 476 -11.55 -8.42 22.92
C TYR A 476 -13.00 -8.80 23.21
N ARG A 477 -13.85 -7.80 23.44
CA ARG A 477 -15.30 -8.02 23.64
C ARG A 477 -15.89 -8.76 22.43
N PRO A 478 -16.94 -9.60 22.64
CA PRO A 478 -17.47 -10.49 21.61
C PRO A 478 -17.79 -9.81 20.28
N GLU A 479 -18.37 -8.61 20.31
CA GLU A 479 -18.71 -7.86 19.09
C GLU A 479 -17.47 -7.35 18.35
N ILE A 480 -16.41 -7.00 19.08
CA ILE A 480 -15.12 -6.61 18.49
C ILE A 480 -14.39 -7.83 17.96
N CYS A 481 -14.39 -8.93 18.68
CA CYS A 481 -13.83 -10.22 18.26
C CYS A 481 -14.44 -10.64 16.91
N ALA A 482 -15.75 -10.77 16.85
CA ALA A 482 -16.47 -11.18 15.62
C ALA A 482 -16.18 -10.25 14.44
N MET A 483 -16.15 -8.94 14.68
CA MET A 483 -15.81 -7.96 13.64
C MET A 483 -14.36 -8.11 13.17
N MET A 484 -13.39 -8.25 14.10
CA MET A 484 -11.97 -8.44 13.72
C MET A 484 -11.79 -9.70 12.87
N GLU A 485 -12.39 -10.81 13.26
CA GLU A 485 -12.34 -12.07 12.50
C GLU A 485 -12.93 -11.93 11.10
N GLU A 486 -14.09 -11.28 10.97
CA GLU A 486 -14.72 -11.06 9.66
C GLU A 486 -13.88 -10.16 8.76
N PHE A 487 -13.25 -9.11 9.30
CA PHE A 487 -12.37 -8.24 8.53
C PHE A 487 -11.07 -8.94 8.12
N LEU A 488 -10.53 -9.83 8.95
CA LEU A 488 -9.36 -10.65 8.59
C LEU A 488 -9.70 -11.65 7.47
N ARG A 489 -10.90 -12.26 7.49
CA ARG A 489 -11.41 -13.08 6.37
C ARG A 489 -11.61 -12.24 5.11
N LEU A 490 -12.18 -11.04 5.26
CA LEU A 490 -12.37 -10.09 4.14
C LEU A 490 -11.04 -9.75 3.46
N ARG A 491 -9.96 -9.57 4.21
CA ARG A 491 -8.62 -9.32 3.64
C ARG A 491 -8.20 -10.42 2.68
N HIS A 492 -8.35 -11.68 3.06
CA HIS A 492 -8.04 -12.82 2.19
C HIS A 492 -9.01 -12.94 1.00
N ARG A 493 -10.28 -12.63 1.19
CA ARG A 493 -11.25 -12.59 0.07
C ARG A 493 -10.88 -11.55 -0.97
N MET A 494 -10.25 -10.45 -0.58
CA MET A 494 -9.81 -9.38 -1.50
C MET A 494 -8.50 -9.69 -2.25
N LEU A 495 -7.82 -10.80 -2.00
CA LEU A 495 -6.52 -11.10 -2.61
C LEU A 495 -6.49 -10.99 -4.14
N PRO A 496 -7.50 -11.44 -4.91
CA PRO A 496 -7.50 -11.25 -6.36
C PRO A 496 -7.44 -9.78 -6.78
N TYR A 497 -8.16 -8.92 -6.09
CA TYR A 497 -8.12 -7.47 -6.32
C TYR A 497 -6.77 -6.87 -5.91
N LEU A 498 -6.30 -7.18 -4.71
CA LEU A 498 -5.04 -6.65 -4.17
C LEU A 498 -3.85 -7.09 -5.00
N TYR A 499 -3.82 -8.33 -5.45
CA TYR A 499 -2.75 -8.85 -6.29
C TYR A 499 -2.73 -8.21 -7.68
N THR A 500 -3.89 -7.96 -8.25
CA THR A 500 -4.01 -7.18 -9.49
C THR A 500 -3.49 -5.75 -9.29
N MET A 501 -3.77 -5.11 -8.14
CA MET A 501 -3.24 -3.78 -7.85
C MET A 501 -1.72 -3.80 -7.58
N ASN A 502 -1.18 -4.86 -7.01
CA ASN A 502 0.27 -5.09 -6.89
C ASN A 502 0.94 -5.14 -8.28
N TYR A 503 0.35 -5.87 -9.24
CA TYR A 503 0.81 -5.85 -10.63
C TYR A 503 0.68 -4.46 -11.28
N ARG A 504 -0.44 -3.76 -11.05
CA ARG A 504 -0.66 -2.40 -11.55
C ARG A 504 0.40 -1.43 -11.04
N GLN A 505 0.82 -1.55 -9.79
CA GLN A 505 1.90 -0.73 -9.22
C GLN A 505 3.22 -0.95 -9.96
N TYR A 506 3.53 -2.18 -10.34
CA TYR A 506 4.72 -2.51 -11.13
C TYR A 506 4.59 -2.08 -12.60
N ALA A 507 3.51 -2.49 -13.28
CA ALA A 507 3.36 -2.36 -14.72
C ALA A 507 2.85 -0.99 -15.18
N GLU A 508 1.95 -0.38 -14.39
CA GLU A 508 1.35 0.93 -14.68
C GLU A 508 1.93 2.04 -13.79
N LEU A 509 2.90 1.71 -12.94
CA LEU A 509 3.59 2.66 -12.06
C LEU A 509 2.62 3.46 -11.19
N THR A 510 1.57 2.80 -10.70
CA THR A 510 0.47 3.45 -9.97
C THR A 510 0.26 2.78 -8.62
N PRO A 511 0.56 3.45 -7.48
CA PRO A 511 0.40 2.88 -6.14
C PRO A 511 -1.02 2.41 -5.83
N LEU A 512 -1.12 1.41 -4.94
CA LEU A 512 -2.41 0.92 -4.42
C LEU A 512 -3.19 2.03 -3.72
N ILE A 513 -2.52 2.82 -2.87
CA ILE A 513 -3.13 3.91 -2.12
C ILE A 513 -2.67 5.25 -2.69
N LEU A 514 -3.63 6.09 -3.04
CA LEU A 514 -3.40 7.45 -3.51
C LEU A 514 -4.29 8.42 -2.75
N PRO A 515 -3.75 9.56 -2.28
CA PRO A 515 -4.57 10.67 -1.81
C PRO A 515 -5.60 11.10 -2.85
N MET A 516 -6.74 11.61 -2.39
CA MET A 516 -7.84 12.00 -3.29
C MET A 516 -7.44 13.02 -4.36
N TYR A 517 -6.48 13.90 -4.07
CA TYR A 517 -6.03 14.93 -5.01
C TYR A 517 -5.29 14.40 -6.24
N TYR A 518 -4.89 13.13 -6.28
CA TYR A 518 -4.31 12.55 -7.50
C TYR A 518 -5.33 12.47 -8.65
N ALA A 519 -6.55 12.06 -8.34
CA ALA A 519 -7.63 12.00 -9.32
C ALA A 519 -8.40 13.33 -9.45
N TYR A 520 -8.38 14.15 -8.38
CA TYR A 520 -9.18 15.37 -8.30
C TYR A 520 -8.35 16.60 -7.88
N PRO A 521 -7.27 16.93 -8.62
CA PRO A 521 -6.29 17.94 -8.18
C PRO A 521 -6.87 19.36 -8.12
N LYS A 522 -7.95 19.65 -8.86
CA LYS A 522 -8.60 20.97 -8.91
C LYS A 522 -9.75 21.12 -7.91
N GLN A 523 -10.07 20.08 -7.17
CA GLN A 523 -11.12 20.10 -6.14
C GLN A 523 -10.50 20.38 -4.78
N ARG A 524 -10.95 21.46 -4.13
CA ARG A 524 -10.44 21.87 -2.82
C ARG A 524 -10.66 20.79 -1.75
N GLU A 525 -11.79 20.13 -1.82
CA GLU A 525 -12.22 19.09 -0.90
C GLU A 525 -11.28 17.89 -0.89
N ALA A 526 -10.66 17.58 -2.02
CA ALA A 526 -9.69 16.49 -2.15
C ALA A 526 -8.45 16.63 -1.24
N TYR A 527 -8.14 17.86 -0.83
CA TYR A 527 -7.04 18.20 0.09
C TYR A 527 -7.49 18.30 1.56
N GLN A 528 -8.78 18.11 1.85
CA GLN A 528 -9.38 18.36 3.17
C GLN A 528 -10.00 17.09 3.79
N VAL A 529 -9.61 15.92 3.30
CA VAL A 529 -10.10 14.62 3.76
C VAL A 529 -8.91 13.68 4.07
N PRO A 530 -8.14 13.96 5.15
CA PRO A 530 -6.90 13.21 5.46
C PRO A 530 -7.14 11.75 5.79
N ASN A 531 -8.37 11.37 6.19
CA ASN A 531 -8.77 9.99 6.47
C ASN A 531 -9.27 9.23 5.24
N GLN A 532 -9.31 9.88 4.05
CA GLN A 532 -9.91 9.33 2.84
C GLN A 532 -8.87 9.21 1.73
N TYR A 533 -8.90 8.10 1.00
CA TYR A 533 -7.95 7.80 -0.07
C TYR A 533 -8.55 6.88 -1.12
N LEU A 534 -7.99 6.90 -2.32
CA LEU A 534 -8.27 5.91 -3.35
C LEU A 534 -7.59 4.60 -2.99
N PHE A 535 -8.31 3.50 -3.07
CA PHE A 535 -7.83 2.15 -2.80
C PHE A 535 -7.88 1.31 -4.07
N GLY A 536 -6.78 1.32 -4.81
CA GLY A 536 -6.69 0.77 -6.15
C GLY A 536 -7.45 1.58 -7.19
N SER A 537 -7.92 0.92 -8.26
CA SER A 537 -8.62 1.55 -9.39
C SER A 537 -10.13 1.70 -9.17
N GLU A 538 -10.72 0.82 -8.35
CA GLU A 538 -12.17 0.65 -8.25
C GLU A 538 -12.79 1.23 -6.98
N MET A 539 -12.00 1.38 -5.91
CA MET A 539 -12.53 1.70 -4.59
C MET A 539 -11.95 2.99 -4.00
N MET A 540 -12.67 3.52 -3.02
CA MET A 540 -12.31 4.64 -2.16
C MET A 540 -12.61 4.25 -0.72
N ALA A 541 -11.70 4.48 0.20
CA ALA A 541 -11.88 4.20 1.61
C ALA A 541 -11.77 5.48 2.45
N ALA A 542 -12.56 5.56 3.52
CA ALA A 542 -12.50 6.64 4.51
C ALA A 542 -12.49 6.02 5.91
N ALA A 543 -11.32 5.98 6.54
CA ALA A 543 -11.14 5.34 7.83
C ALA A 543 -11.95 6.04 8.95
N VAL A 544 -12.50 5.23 9.85
CA VAL A 544 -13.12 5.71 11.08
C VAL A 544 -12.01 5.92 12.11
N THR A 545 -11.76 7.16 12.47
CA THR A 545 -10.64 7.57 13.33
C THR A 545 -11.08 8.20 14.66
N THR A 546 -12.36 8.08 14.98
CA THR A 546 -12.96 8.58 16.22
C THR A 546 -13.85 7.51 16.83
N PRO A 547 -13.99 7.47 18.14
CA PRO A 547 -14.87 6.50 18.80
C PRO A 547 -16.35 6.73 18.46
N CYS A 548 -17.16 5.71 18.69
CA CYS A 548 -18.60 5.81 18.61
C CYS A 548 -19.16 6.92 19.52
N LEU A 549 -20.13 7.64 19.00
CA LEU A 549 -20.88 8.66 19.73
C LEU A 549 -21.73 7.98 20.81
N LYS A 550 -21.57 8.46 22.03
CA LYS A 550 -22.38 7.97 23.16
C LYS A 550 -23.87 8.19 22.87
N GLY A 551 -24.67 7.19 23.17
CA GLY A 551 -26.09 7.22 22.92
C GLY A 551 -26.51 6.83 21.51
N LEU A 552 -25.73 7.11 20.49
CA LEU A 552 -26.01 6.64 19.12
C LEU A 552 -25.35 5.29 18.83
N ASN A 553 -24.23 4.96 19.49
CA ASN A 553 -23.42 3.74 19.29
C ASN A 553 -22.96 3.57 17.83
N MET A 554 -22.69 4.69 17.16
CA MET A 554 -22.14 4.77 15.82
C MET A 554 -21.04 5.83 15.77
N ALA A 555 -19.97 5.57 15.05
CA ALA A 555 -18.92 6.55 14.79
C ALA A 555 -19.29 7.46 13.62
N LYS A 556 -18.95 8.73 13.71
CA LYS A 556 -19.20 9.75 12.70
C LYS A 556 -17.93 9.99 11.87
N THR A 557 -18.03 9.88 10.57
CA THR A 557 -16.91 10.07 9.65
C THR A 557 -17.29 11.00 8.51
N ALA A 558 -16.50 12.06 8.30
CA ALA A 558 -16.70 12.95 7.16
C ALA A 558 -16.13 12.31 5.89
N VAL A 559 -16.94 12.30 4.83
CA VAL A 559 -16.59 11.77 3.51
C VAL A 559 -16.91 12.80 2.44
N TRP A 560 -15.99 12.99 1.52
CA TRP A 560 -16.24 13.73 0.29
C TRP A 560 -16.43 12.75 -0.86
N PHE A 561 -17.59 12.83 -1.52
CA PHE A 561 -17.88 12.08 -2.73
C PHE A 561 -17.59 12.95 -3.97
N PRO A 562 -16.63 12.57 -4.81
CA PRO A 562 -16.49 13.14 -6.14
C PRO A 562 -17.76 12.93 -6.97
N GLU A 563 -17.92 13.66 -8.07
CA GLU A 563 -19.06 13.46 -8.98
C GLU A 563 -19.21 12.00 -9.43
N GLY A 564 -20.45 11.58 -9.68
CA GLY A 564 -20.82 10.20 -10.02
C GLY A 564 -21.53 9.49 -8.87
N LYS A 565 -21.74 8.18 -9.03
CA LYS A 565 -22.42 7.35 -8.03
C LYS A 565 -21.38 6.46 -7.31
N TRP A 566 -21.56 6.31 -6.01
CA TRP A 566 -20.67 5.56 -5.12
C TRP A 566 -21.46 4.59 -4.26
N TYR A 567 -21.11 3.32 -4.33
CA TYR A 567 -21.76 2.25 -3.57
C TYR A 567 -20.93 1.86 -2.36
N ASP A 568 -21.51 1.95 -1.17
CA ASP A 568 -20.89 1.41 0.05
C ASP A 568 -20.87 -0.13 -0.02
N ILE A 569 -19.70 -0.73 0.05
CA ILE A 569 -19.53 -2.18 -0.10
C ILE A 569 -20.12 -2.97 1.08
N PHE A 570 -20.20 -2.37 2.27
CA PHE A 570 -20.75 -2.99 3.47
C PHE A 570 -22.25 -2.86 3.57
N THR A 571 -22.79 -1.67 3.34
CA THR A 571 -24.22 -1.41 3.48
C THR A 571 -25.01 -1.64 2.19
N GLY A 572 -24.38 -1.58 1.03
CA GLY A 572 -25.02 -1.62 -0.27
C GLY A 572 -25.71 -0.31 -0.67
N LEU A 573 -25.66 0.73 0.18
CA LEU A 573 -26.25 2.03 -0.13
C LEU A 573 -25.49 2.73 -1.24
N CYS A 574 -26.20 3.44 -2.12
CA CYS A 574 -25.64 4.26 -3.18
C CYS A 574 -25.75 5.74 -2.83
N TYR A 575 -24.66 6.47 -3.03
CA TYR A 575 -24.56 7.91 -2.78
C TYR A 575 -24.31 8.66 -4.09
N GLU A 576 -25.09 9.72 -4.31
CA GLU A 576 -24.82 10.70 -5.36
C GLU A 576 -23.65 11.58 -4.94
N GLY A 577 -22.65 11.72 -5.83
CA GLY A 577 -21.44 12.50 -5.60
C GLY A 577 -21.61 14.01 -5.73
N GLY A 578 -20.48 14.73 -5.86
CA GLY A 578 -20.42 16.20 -5.89
C GLY A 578 -20.67 16.84 -4.52
N ARG A 579 -20.52 16.13 -3.40
CA ARG A 579 -20.83 16.63 -2.06
C ARG A 579 -19.95 16.03 -0.96
N LYS A 580 -19.85 16.77 0.13
CA LYS A 580 -19.30 16.28 1.41
C LYS A 580 -20.43 16.01 2.39
N MET A 581 -20.37 14.91 3.10
CA MET A 581 -21.37 14.57 4.12
C MET A 581 -20.74 13.78 5.28
N ASN A 582 -21.42 13.76 6.42
CA ASN A 582 -21.07 12.89 7.53
C ASN A 582 -21.79 11.56 7.36
N LEU A 583 -21.07 10.49 7.53
CA LEU A 583 -21.59 9.14 7.53
C LEU A 583 -21.48 8.54 8.93
N TYR A 584 -22.40 7.65 9.27
CA TYR A 584 -22.47 7.04 10.58
C TYR A 584 -22.32 5.52 10.43
N ARG A 585 -21.33 4.95 11.11
CA ARG A 585 -21.01 3.51 11.01
C ARG A 585 -20.95 2.88 12.40
N ASP A 586 -21.67 1.80 12.54
CA ASP A 586 -21.50 0.93 13.71
C ASP A 586 -20.14 0.23 13.68
N ILE A 587 -19.89 -0.61 14.67
CA ILE A 587 -18.61 -1.30 14.77
C ILE A 587 -18.38 -2.33 13.66
N ASN A 588 -19.41 -2.78 12.96
CA ASN A 588 -19.30 -3.83 11.93
C ASN A 588 -18.96 -3.29 10.54
N SER A 589 -18.82 -1.98 10.38
CA SER A 589 -18.58 -1.38 9.08
C SER A 589 -17.68 -0.16 9.14
N MET A 590 -17.01 0.10 8.01
CA MET A 590 -16.21 1.27 7.73
C MET A 590 -16.66 1.84 6.36
N PRO A 591 -16.65 3.17 6.16
CA PRO A 591 -16.96 3.75 4.85
C PRO A 591 -15.95 3.32 3.78
N VAL A 592 -16.34 2.40 2.91
CA VAL A 592 -15.59 1.98 1.72
C VAL A 592 -16.55 1.92 0.55
N PHE A 593 -16.18 2.54 -0.55
CA PHE A 593 -17.05 2.74 -1.68
C PHE A 593 -16.42 2.25 -2.98
N ALA A 594 -17.23 1.60 -3.81
CA ALA A 594 -16.93 1.36 -5.20
C ALA A 594 -17.67 2.36 -6.09
N LYS A 595 -17.01 2.86 -7.14
CA LYS A 595 -17.66 3.77 -8.12
C LYS A 595 -18.64 2.99 -8.99
N ALA A 596 -19.65 3.66 -9.54
CA ALA A 596 -20.48 3.07 -10.60
C ALA A 596 -19.59 2.66 -11.80
N GLY A 597 -19.87 1.51 -12.38
CA GLY A 597 -19.06 0.88 -13.43
C GLY A 597 -17.94 -0.01 -12.89
N ALA A 598 -17.60 0.06 -11.62
CA ALA A 598 -16.56 -0.80 -11.04
C ALA A 598 -16.91 -2.28 -11.15
N ILE A 599 -15.87 -3.10 -11.35
CA ILE A 599 -15.94 -4.56 -11.24
C ILE A 599 -14.85 -4.99 -10.28
N VAL A 600 -15.24 -5.51 -9.13
CA VAL A 600 -14.29 -5.87 -8.06
C VAL A 600 -14.30 -7.38 -7.86
N PRO A 601 -13.20 -8.09 -8.19
CA PRO A 601 -13.10 -9.53 -7.98
C PRO A 601 -12.66 -9.84 -6.55
N PHE A 602 -13.39 -10.72 -5.88
CA PHE A 602 -13.03 -11.37 -4.62
C PHE A 602 -12.88 -12.87 -4.85
N GLN A 603 -12.28 -13.58 -3.91
CA GLN A 603 -12.33 -15.03 -3.81
C GLN A 603 -13.25 -15.45 -2.67
N GLU A 604 -13.93 -16.60 -2.82
CA GLU A 604 -14.77 -17.13 -1.75
C GLU A 604 -13.97 -17.99 -0.76
N GLU A 605 -12.93 -18.61 -1.24
CA GLU A 605 -12.08 -19.53 -0.46
C GLU A 605 -10.99 -18.76 0.27
N TYR A 606 -11.34 -18.08 1.35
CA TYR A 606 -10.39 -17.26 2.11
C TYR A 606 -9.44 -18.08 3.01
N GLY A 607 -9.75 -19.33 3.29
CA GLY A 607 -8.94 -20.24 4.12
C GLY A 607 -7.85 -20.99 3.35
N ILE A 608 -7.79 -20.84 2.01
CA ILE A 608 -6.72 -21.44 1.21
C ILE A 608 -5.42 -20.66 1.37
N ASN A 609 -4.31 -21.30 0.98
CA ASN A 609 -3.01 -20.66 0.90
C ASN A 609 -3.10 -19.44 -0.02
N ALA A 610 -2.54 -18.31 0.43
CA ALA A 610 -2.52 -17.07 -0.35
C ALA A 610 -1.68 -17.16 -1.64
N GLU A 611 -1.00 -18.25 -1.90
CA GLU A 611 -0.24 -18.53 -3.13
C GLU A 611 -1.06 -19.18 -4.25
N GLU A 612 -2.29 -19.59 -3.98
CA GLU A 612 -3.13 -20.26 -4.98
C GLU A 612 -4.04 -19.28 -5.72
N ASN A 613 -4.13 -19.44 -7.04
CA ASN A 613 -5.11 -18.72 -7.83
C ASN A 613 -6.50 -19.37 -7.64
N PRO A 614 -7.56 -18.59 -7.29
CA PRO A 614 -8.81 -19.13 -6.78
C PRO A 614 -9.62 -19.88 -7.84
N GLN A 615 -10.26 -20.99 -7.45
CA GLN A 615 -11.22 -21.72 -8.26
C GLN A 615 -12.59 -21.02 -8.31
N ILE A 616 -12.95 -20.28 -7.24
CA ILE A 616 -14.21 -19.58 -7.10
C ILE A 616 -13.96 -18.09 -7.00
N LEU A 617 -14.41 -17.33 -8.00
CA LEU A 617 -14.37 -15.87 -7.99
C LEU A 617 -15.76 -15.29 -7.75
N HIS A 618 -15.84 -14.30 -6.89
CA HIS A 618 -16.99 -13.46 -6.69
C HIS A 618 -16.76 -12.10 -7.35
N LEU A 619 -17.53 -11.81 -8.40
CA LEU A 619 -17.48 -10.51 -9.08
C LEU A 619 -18.58 -9.60 -8.57
N TYR A 620 -18.22 -8.49 -7.95
CA TYR A 620 -19.14 -7.41 -7.63
C TYR A 620 -19.16 -6.41 -8.77
N VAL A 621 -20.30 -6.30 -9.47
CA VAL A 621 -20.51 -5.38 -10.60
C VAL A 621 -21.39 -4.22 -10.15
N TYR A 622 -20.87 -3.01 -10.15
CA TYR A 622 -21.56 -1.82 -9.65
C TYR A 622 -22.24 -1.07 -10.80
N ALA A 623 -23.56 -1.17 -10.88
CA ALA A 623 -24.36 -0.58 -11.95
C ALA A 623 -24.33 0.96 -11.97
N GLY A 624 -24.74 1.59 -13.08
CA GLY A 624 -24.89 3.03 -13.23
C GLY A 624 -23.84 3.74 -14.08
N ALA A 625 -22.86 3.01 -14.61
CA ALA A 625 -21.91 3.45 -15.63
C ALA A 625 -21.24 2.25 -16.31
N ASP A 626 -20.68 2.46 -17.50
CA ASP A 626 -19.80 1.47 -18.13
C ASP A 626 -18.51 1.30 -17.36
N GLY A 627 -17.95 0.08 -17.39
CA GLY A 627 -16.68 -0.19 -16.77
C GLY A 627 -15.99 -1.46 -17.20
N SER A 628 -14.74 -1.61 -16.78
CA SER A 628 -13.98 -2.82 -17.04
C SER A 628 -12.88 -3.00 -15.98
N PHE A 629 -12.56 -4.25 -15.71
CA PHE A 629 -11.46 -4.65 -14.83
C PHE A 629 -10.69 -5.80 -15.48
N THR A 630 -9.39 -5.81 -15.37
CA THR A 630 -8.56 -6.92 -15.84
C THR A 630 -7.89 -7.59 -14.65
N LEU A 631 -8.36 -8.77 -14.31
CA LEU A 631 -7.75 -9.64 -13.29
C LEU A 631 -6.37 -10.09 -13.78
N TYR A 632 -5.37 -9.95 -12.94
CA TYR A 632 -4.01 -10.42 -13.16
C TYR A 632 -3.69 -11.61 -12.26
N GLU A 633 -3.06 -12.64 -12.83
CA GLU A 633 -2.59 -13.81 -12.10
C GLU A 633 -1.27 -14.30 -12.69
N ASP A 634 -0.40 -14.91 -11.87
CA ASP A 634 0.86 -15.53 -12.25
C ASP A 634 1.15 -16.73 -11.33
N ASP A 635 2.41 -17.13 -11.20
CA ASP A 635 2.83 -18.19 -10.29
C ASP A 635 2.91 -17.77 -8.81
N ASN A 636 2.63 -16.50 -8.50
CA ASN A 636 2.54 -15.88 -7.19
C ASN A 636 3.87 -15.72 -6.41
N THR A 637 4.95 -16.38 -6.80
CA THR A 637 6.16 -16.52 -5.97
C THR A 637 7.48 -16.23 -6.70
N THR A 638 7.52 -16.30 -8.03
CA THR A 638 8.74 -16.06 -8.80
C THR A 638 8.75 -14.70 -9.52
N ASN A 639 9.89 -14.34 -10.12
CA ASN A 639 10.01 -13.16 -10.94
C ASN A 639 9.57 -13.37 -12.40
N GLY A 640 8.91 -14.50 -12.73
CA GLY A 640 8.43 -14.81 -14.08
C GLY A 640 7.54 -13.73 -14.68
N TYR A 641 6.85 -12.93 -13.85
CA TYR A 641 6.04 -11.81 -14.30
C TYR A 641 6.82 -10.77 -15.12
N GLN A 642 8.13 -10.62 -14.91
CA GLN A 642 9.01 -9.71 -15.66
C GLN A 642 9.26 -10.22 -17.09
N ASP A 643 9.18 -11.52 -17.30
CA ASP A 643 9.44 -12.20 -18.56
C ASP A 643 8.15 -12.59 -19.32
N GLY A 644 7.00 -12.12 -18.84
CA GLY A 644 5.70 -12.34 -19.48
C GLY A 644 4.96 -13.61 -19.03
N HIS A 645 5.46 -14.30 -17.97
CA HIS A 645 4.77 -15.45 -17.37
C HIS A 645 3.60 -14.99 -16.50
N TRP A 646 2.49 -14.73 -17.13
CA TRP A 646 1.24 -14.29 -16.50
C TRP A 646 0.02 -14.69 -17.33
N VAL A 647 -1.15 -14.62 -16.70
CA VAL A 647 -2.46 -14.74 -17.33
C VAL A 647 -3.36 -13.60 -16.90
N LYS A 648 -4.17 -13.08 -17.83
CA LYS A 648 -5.12 -11.99 -17.60
C LYS A 648 -6.52 -12.37 -18.05
N THR A 649 -7.51 -12.03 -17.24
CA THR A 649 -8.92 -12.17 -17.56
C THR A 649 -9.61 -10.82 -17.48
N ARG A 650 -10.11 -10.33 -18.60
CA ARG A 650 -10.83 -9.06 -18.68
C ARG A 650 -12.32 -9.29 -18.39
N TYR A 651 -12.89 -8.42 -17.57
CA TYR A 651 -14.32 -8.25 -17.34
C TYR A 651 -14.74 -6.90 -17.88
N SER A 652 -15.91 -6.81 -18.53
CA SER A 652 -16.45 -5.54 -19.01
C SER A 652 -17.96 -5.48 -18.81
N TRP A 653 -18.42 -4.35 -18.27
CA TRP A 653 -19.82 -4.04 -18.07
C TRP A 653 -20.25 -2.89 -18.96
N GLN A 654 -21.34 -3.06 -19.71
CA GLN A 654 -21.98 -2.05 -20.52
C GLN A 654 -23.36 -1.72 -19.92
N GLU A 655 -23.47 -0.54 -19.32
CA GLU A 655 -24.64 -0.17 -18.53
C GLU A 655 -25.91 -0.11 -19.39
N ASP A 656 -25.89 0.61 -20.50
CA ASP A 656 -27.08 0.77 -21.36
C ASP A 656 -27.57 -0.58 -21.93
N ALA A 657 -26.64 -1.44 -22.33
CA ALA A 657 -26.94 -2.77 -22.82
C ALA A 657 -27.34 -3.76 -21.71
N GLY A 658 -27.01 -3.44 -20.46
CA GLY A 658 -27.13 -4.37 -19.32
C GLY A 658 -26.32 -5.65 -19.56
N CYS A 659 -25.10 -5.53 -20.08
CA CYS A 659 -24.31 -6.67 -20.52
C CYS A 659 -22.97 -6.75 -19.79
N LEU A 660 -22.77 -7.86 -19.08
CA LEU A 660 -21.48 -8.26 -18.54
C LEU A 660 -20.81 -9.28 -19.45
N GLN A 661 -19.57 -9.03 -19.80
CA GLN A 661 -18.72 -9.98 -20.52
C GLN A 661 -17.56 -10.44 -19.63
N ILE A 662 -17.39 -11.76 -19.52
CA ILE A 662 -16.20 -12.42 -19.00
C ILE A 662 -15.42 -12.87 -20.23
N HIS A 663 -14.35 -12.15 -20.58
CA HIS A 663 -13.56 -12.47 -21.76
C HIS A 663 -12.70 -13.72 -21.54
N ARG A 664 -12.35 -14.40 -22.62
CA ARG A 664 -11.33 -15.45 -22.57
C ARG A 664 -10.02 -14.93 -22.00
N THR A 665 -9.29 -15.78 -21.31
CA THR A 665 -7.99 -15.40 -20.75
C THR A 665 -6.93 -15.16 -21.83
N GLU A 666 -6.03 -14.26 -21.58
CA GLU A 666 -4.85 -13.96 -22.38
C GLU A 666 -3.58 -14.34 -21.60
N GLY A 667 -2.52 -14.78 -22.30
CA GLY A 667 -1.26 -15.19 -21.68
C GLY A 667 -1.16 -16.70 -21.45
N GLU A 668 -0.40 -17.12 -20.43
CA GLU A 668 -0.11 -18.52 -20.11
C GLU A 668 -1.27 -19.16 -19.33
N GLN A 669 -2.12 -19.89 -20.03
CA GLN A 669 -3.39 -20.41 -19.47
C GLN A 669 -3.22 -21.46 -18.37
N ASP A 670 -2.07 -22.09 -18.24
CA ASP A 670 -1.74 -23.06 -17.18
C ASP A 670 -1.44 -22.41 -15.82
N LEU A 671 -1.25 -21.08 -15.80
CA LEU A 671 -1.14 -20.29 -14.58
C LEU A 671 -2.49 -20.01 -13.91
N ALA A 672 -3.60 -20.27 -14.56
CA ALA A 672 -4.94 -20.11 -14.00
C ALA A 672 -5.71 -21.44 -14.00
N PRO A 673 -6.74 -21.61 -13.17
CA PRO A 673 -7.66 -22.73 -13.24
C PRO A 673 -8.26 -22.91 -14.63
N VAL A 674 -8.26 -24.15 -15.16
CA VAL A 674 -8.80 -24.49 -16.48
C VAL A 674 -10.28 -24.11 -16.61
N THR A 675 -11.01 -24.28 -15.52
CA THR A 675 -12.40 -23.83 -15.37
C THR A 675 -12.60 -23.19 -14.03
N ARG A 676 -13.53 -22.22 -13.98
CA ARG A 676 -13.89 -21.51 -12.76
C ARG A 676 -15.38 -21.53 -12.50
N LYS A 677 -15.73 -21.44 -11.22
CA LYS A 677 -17.03 -20.99 -10.75
C LYS A 677 -17.01 -19.48 -10.55
N TYR A 678 -18.03 -18.80 -11.05
CA TYR A 678 -18.26 -17.39 -10.81
C TYR A 678 -19.54 -17.19 -10.01
N ILE A 679 -19.47 -16.43 -8.95
CA ILE A 679 -20.59 -15.80 -8.27
C ILE A 679 -20.57 -14.34 -8.69
N ILE A 680 -21.68 -13.81 -9.20
CA ILE A 680 -21.74 -12.46 -9.76
C ILE A 680 -22.87 -11.71 -9.08
N THR A 681 -22.53 -10.70 -8.29
CA THR A 681 -23.50 -9.84 -7.64
C THR A 681 -23.57 -8.49 -8.36
N PHE A 682 -24.75 -8.14 -8.87
CA PHE A 682 -25.02 -6.86 -9.51
C PHE A 682 -25.50 -5.84 -8.48
N CYS A 683 -24.56 -5.01 -7.98
CA CYS A 683 -24.83 -3.97 -6.99
C CYS A 683 -25.69 -2.86 -7.61
N GLY A 684 -26.81 -2.52 -6.94
CA GLY A 684 -27.81 -1.58 -7.44
C GLY A 684 -28.94 -2.22 -8.25
N ILE A 685 -28.84 -3.49 -8.63
CA ILE A 685 -29.89 -4.24 -9.36
C ILE A 685 -30.51 -5.27 -8.42
N GLY A 686 -31.82 -5.23 -8.23
CA GLY A 686 -32.57 -6.19 -7.39
C GLY A 686 -33.06 -7.38 -8.18
N SER A 687 -33.50 -7.20 -9.42
CA SER A 687 -33.90 -8.29 -10.31
C SER A 687 -33.72 -7.94 -11.78
N ALA A 688 -33.55 -8.96 -12.61
CA ALA A 688 -33.55 -8.84 -14.06
C ALA A 688 -33.92 -10.18 -14.69
N LYS A 689 -34.27 -10.20 -15.97
CA LYS A 689 -34.29 -11.44 -16.75
C LYS A 689 -32.89 -11.67 -17.28
N VAL A 690 -32.21 -12.70 -16.80
CA VAL A 690 -30.84 -13.03 -17.18
C VAL A 690 -30.80 -13.98 -18.36
N ASN A 691 -29.99 -13.67 -19.36
CA ASN A 691 -29.64 -14.57 -20.45
C ASN A 691 -28.14 -14.76 -20.49
N CYS A 692 -27.70 -16.01 -20.62
CA CYS A 692 -26.28 -16.35 -20.73
C CYS A 692 -25.99 -16.86 -22.15
N SER A 693 -24.88 -16.42 -22.74
CA SER A 693 -24.38 -16.95 -24.03
C SER A 693 -22.87 -17.09 -24.00
N SER A 694 -22.31 -17.94 -24.85
CA SER A 694 -20.88 -18.18 -24.97
C SER A 694 -20.49 -18.23 -26.45
N ASP A 695 -19.28 -17.76 -26.78
CA ASP A 695 -18.73 -17.81 -28.12
C ASP A 695 -18.28 -19.23 -28.57
N SER A 696 -18.19 -20.18 -27.63
CA SER A 696 -17.71 -21.54 -27.88
C SER A 696 -18.81 -22.57 -28.17
N CYS A 697 -20.11 -22.23 -28.05
CA CYS A 697 -21.23 -23.15 -28.18
C CYS A 697 -22.31 -22.60 -29.13
N GLU A 698 -22.39 -23.12 -30.33
CA GLU A 698 -23.59 -23.00 -31.15
C GLU A 698 -24.72 -23.84 -30.49
N GLY A 699 -25.61 -23.22 -29.74
CA GLY A 699 -26.96 -23.71 -29.52
C GLY A 699 -27.40 -24.30 -28.17
N LYS A 700 -26.61 -24.27 -27.07
CA LYS A 700 -27.07 -24.65 -25.72
C LYS A 700 -26.46 -23.78 -24.61
N THR A 701 -26.96 -22.59 -24.44
CA THR A 701 -26.37 -21.60 -23.51
C THR A 701 -27.13 -21.43 -22.20
N GLY A 702 -28.37 -21.98 -22.09
CA GLY A 702 -29.18 -21.85 -20.87
C GLY A 702 -28.73 -22.71 -19.67
N ASP A 703 -27.93 -23.76 -19.89
CA ASP A 703 -27.61 -24.73 -18.86
C ASP A 703 -26.43 -24.38 -17.96
N ARG A 704 -25.81 -23.20 -18.14
CA ARG A 704 -24.64 -22.76 -17.33
C ARG A 704 -25.00 -21.90 -16.12
N ILE A 705 -26.17 -21.27 -16.11
CA ILE A 705 -26.68 -20.61 -14.92
C ILE A 705 -27.19 -21.69 -13.98
N VAL A 706 -26.46 -21.91 -12.91
CA VAL A 706 -26.81 -22.89 -11.88
C VAL A 706 -27.80 -22.33 -10.88
N ARG A 707 -27.64 -21.02 -10.59
CA ARG A 707 -28.52 -20.29 -9.67
C ARG A 707 -28.71 -18.86 -10.13
N GLU A 708 -29.93 -18.38 -10.07
CA GLU A 708 -30.34 -16.97 -10.17
C GLU A 708 -31.21 -16.64 -8.96
N GLY A 709 -30.89 -15.56 -8.26
CA GLY A 709 -31.61 -15.16 -7.06
C GLY A 709 -31.14 -13.81 -6.55
N THR A 710 -31.37 -13.57 -5.28
CA THR A 710 -30.85 -12.36 -4.59
C THR A 710 -29.97 -12.77 -3.43
N ASP A 711 -28.95 -11.94 -3.16
CA ASP A 711 -28.14 -12.07 -1.96
C ASP A 711 -28.90 -11.54 -0.71
N GLU A 712 -28.25 -11.57 0.45
CA GLU A 712 -28.78 -11.09 1.72
C GLU A 712 -29.16 -9.60 1.75
N LYS A 713 -28.61 -8.81 0.81
CA LYS A 713 -28.87 -7.38 0.64
C LYS A 713 -29.90 -7.09 -0.46
N GLY A 714 -30.60 -8.11 -0.96
CA GLY A 714 -31.61 -7.97 -2.00
C GLY A 714 -31.06 -7.63 -3.39
N ARG A 715 -29.74 -7.88 -3.65
CA ARG A 715 -29.08 -7.63 -4.92
C ARG A 715 -29.11 -8.89 -5.80
N LEU A 716 -29.32 -8.69 -7.12
CA LEU A 716 -29.30 -9.80 -8.09
C LEU A 716 -27.98 -10.54 -8.03
N GLU A 717 -28.03 -11.86 -7.82
CA GLU A 717 -26.90 -12.77 -7.82
C GLU A 717 -27.08 -13.86 -8.86
N VAL A 718 -26.04 -14.08 -9.65
CA VAL A 718 -25.97 -15.11 -10.71
C VAL A 718 -24.77 -15.99 -10.46
N VAL A 719 -24.96 -17.32 -10.47
CA VAL A 719 -23.88 -18.29 -10.31
C VAL A 719 -23.66 -19.06 -11.61
N LEU A 720 -22.43 -19.02 -12.10
CA LEU A 720 -21.98 -19.79 -13.27
C LEU A 720 -20.99 -20.87 -12.81
N GLU A 721 -21.11 -22.08 -13.33
CA GLU A 721 -20.15 -23.15 -13.08
C GLU A 721 -19.45 -23.61 -14.35
N ASN A 722 -18.28 -24.19 -14.19
CA ASN A 722 -17.47 -24.75 -15.26
C ASN A 722 -17.19 -23.78 -16.43
N VAL A 723 -16.96 -22.49 -16.10
CA VAL A 723 -16.58 -21.48 -17.10
C VAL A 723 -15.13 -21.72 -17.51
N SER A 724 -14.93 -22.04 -18.77
CA SER A 724 -13.60 -22.33 -19.32
C SER A 724 -12.79 -21.03 -19.49
N ALA A 725 -11.50 -21.08 -19.16
CA ALA A 725 -10.57 -19.98 -19.45
C ALA A 725 -10.49 -19.63 -20.95
N LYS A 726 -10.89 -20.54 -21.85
CA LYS A 726 -10.79 -20.39 -23.31
C LYS A 726 -12.02 -19.79 -23.98
N GLU A 727 -13.06 -19.47 -23.23
CA GLU A 727 -14.32 -18.97 -23.77
C GLU A 727 -14.66 -17.57 -23.25
N THR A 728 -15.44 -16.83 -24.04
CA THR A 728 -16.05 -15.59 -23.65
C THR A 728 -17.50 -15.83 -23.26
N ILE A 729 -17.87 -15.50 -22.03
CA ILE A 729 -19.25 -15.54 -21.53
C ILE A 729 -19.86 -14.14 -21.61
N MET A 730 -21.11 -14.10 -22.03
CA MET A 730 -21.91 -12.88 -22.06
C MET A 730 -23.18 -13.08 -21.24
N LEU A 731 -23.36 -12.28 -20.18
CA LEU A 731 -24.60 -12.18 -19.41
C LEU A 731 -25.35 -10.90 -19.80
N SER A 732 -26.57 -11.06 -20.25
CA SER A 732 -27.45 -9.97 -20.65
C SER A 732 -28.63 -9.85 -19.70
N LEU A 733 -28.76 -8.67 -19.06
CA LEU A 733 -29.79 -8.36 -18.08
C LEU A 733 -30.90 -7.50 -18.72
N GLN A 734 -32.07 -8.08 -18.89
CA GLN A 734 -33.25 -7.40 -19.43
C GLN A 734 -34.26 -7.10 -18.32
N LYS A 735 -35.04 -6.05 -18.46
CA LYS A 735 -36.11 -5.66 -17.51
C LYS A 735 -35.53 -5.52 -16.08
N ARG A 736 -34.43 -4.80 -15.94
CA ARG A 736 -33.79 -4.56 -14.66
C ARG A 736 -34.70 -3.75 -13.73
N THR A 737 -34.74 -4.13 -12.45
CA THR A 737 -35.32 -3.34 -11.37
C THR A 737 -34.24 -2.95 -10.39
N ALA A 738 -34.34 -1.76 -9.79
CA ALA A 738 -33.42 -1.34 -8.76
C ALA A 738 -33.53 -2.24 -7.52
N ALA A 739 -32.42 -2.43 -6.79
CA ALA A 739 -32.45 -3.02 -5.47
C ALA A 739 -33.22 -2.11 -4.49
N ASP A 740 -33.94 -2.70 -3.52
CA ASP A 740 -34.66 -1.95 -2.50
C ASP A 740 -33.66 -1.27 -1.54
N ASN A 741 -33.97 -0.05 -1.17
CA ASN A 741 -33.20 0.74 -0.23
C ASN A 741 -33.45 0.36 1.23
N GLU A 742 -34.52 -0.39 1.51
CA GLU A 742 -34.94 -0.81 2.86
C GLU A 742 -34.88 0.32 3.89
N VAL A 743 -35.27 1.54 3.49
CA VAL A 743 -35.12 2.77 4.31
C VAL A 743 -35.74 2.61 5.70
N VAL A 744 -36.94 2.03 5.78
CA VAL A 744 -37.66 1.85 7.05
C VAL A 744 -36.88 0.92 7.98
N ASP A 745 -36.43 -0.24 7.47
CA ASP A 745 -35.69 -1.22 8.28
C ASP A 745 -34.33 -0.70 8.72
N ARG A 746 -33.65 0.05 7.87
CA ARG A 746 -32.36 0.66 8.20
C ARG A 746 -32.50 1.75 9.24
N CYS A 747 -33.49 2.61 9.10
CA CYS A 747 -33.83 3.62 10.10
C CYS A 747 -34.26 2.98 11.42
N PHE A 748 -35.04 1.90 11.39
CA PHE A 748 -35.38 1.12 12.57
C PHE A 748 -34.13 0.65 13.31
N ARG A 749 -33.15 0.03 12.60
CA ARG A 749 -31.90 -0.46 13.22
C ARG A 749 -31.08 0.67 13.87
N ILE A 750 -31.07 1.88 13.26
CA ILE A 750 -30.41 3.05 13.86
C ILE A 750 -31.12 3.45 15.16
N LEU A 751 -32.44 3.57 15.13
CA LEU A 751 -33.23 3.93 16.29
C LEU A 751 -33.17 2.87 17.39
N ASP A 752 -33.25 1.58 17.04
CA ASP A 752 -33.13 0.46 17.98
C ASP A 752 -31.80 0.48 18.74
N ARG A 753 -30.70 0.71 18.04
CA ARG A 753 -29.38 0.81 18.63
C ARG A 753 -29.18 2.04 19.52
N ALA A 754 -29.84 3.14 19.23
CA ALA A 754 -29.64 4.39 19.95
C ALA A 754 -30.15 4.28 21.41
N GLU A 755 -29.32 4.71 22.36
CA GLU A 755 -29.66 4.77 23.77
C GLU A 755 -30.37 6.11 24.08
N MET A 756 -31.69 6.14 23.95
CA MET A 756 -32.52 7.32 24.15
C MET A 756 -33.97 6.97 24.61
N GLU A 757 -34.75 7.96 24.92
CA GLU A 757 -36.16 7.76 25.32
C GLU A 757 -36.97 7.00 24.28
N MET A 758 -37.64 5.93 24.67
CA MET A 758 -38.45 5.09 23.79
C MET A 758 -39.50 5.86 23.01
N MET A 759 -40.19 6.81 23.67
CA MET A 759 -41.19 7.64 23.00
C MET A 759 -40.63 8.50 21.86
N VAL A 760 -39.39 8.95 21.98
CA VAL A 760 -38.70 9.68 20.90
C VAL A 760 -38.46 8.77 19.72
N LYS A 761 -37.97 7.51 19.99
CA LYS A 761 -37.77 6.50 18.95
C LYS A 761 -39.06 6.14 18.22
N GLU A 762 -40.14 5.86 19.00
CA GLU A 762 -41.47 5.51 18.48
C GLU A 762 -42.02 6.63 17.60
N ASN A 763 -41.96 7.86 18.07
CA ASN A 763 -42.44 9.01 17.31
C ASN A 763 -41.67 9.22 16.02
N ALA A 764 -40.31 9.12 16.06
CA ALA A 764 -39.49 9.22 14.88
C ALA A 764 -39.78 8.08 13.88
N PHE A 765 -39.96 6.86 14.40
CA PHE A 765 -40.24 5.68 13.56
C PHE A 765 -41.62 5.80 12.89
N HIS A 766 -42.67 6.25 13.61
CA HIS A 766 -43.98 6.50 12.99
C HIS A 766 -43.93 7.54 11.86
N VAL A 767 -43.10 8.59 12.00
CA VAL A 767 -42.87 9.54 10.91
C VAL A 767 -42.22 8.84 9.73
N ILE A 768 -41.23 7.99 9.95
CA ILE A 768 -40.50 7.27 8.90
C ILE A 768 -41.45 6.31 8.15
N GLU A 769 -42.26 5.54 8.84
CA GLU A 769 -43.24 4.62 8.22
C GLU A 769 -44.32 5.36 7.42
N SER A 770 -44.72 6.55 7.84
CA SER A 770 -45.82 7.28 7.23
C SER A 770 -45.48 8.05 5.96
N GLN A 771 -44.20 8.20 5.62
CA GLN A 771 -43.72 9.02 4.52
C GLN A 771 -42.84 8.23 3.56
N THR A 772 -43.13 8.35 2.27
CA THR A 772 -42.29 7.77 1.20
C THR A 772 -41.45 8.80 0.45
N ASP A 773 -41.81 10.10 0.55
CA ASP A 773 -41.05 11.19 -0.07
C ASP A 773 -39.90 11.61 0.84
N ALA A 774 -38.69 11.48 0.35
CA ALA A 774 -37.46 11.73 1.11
C ALA A 774 -37.37 13.20 1.61
N ALA A 775 -37.76 14.18 0.80
CA ALA A 775 -37.67 15.59 1.20
C ALA A 775 -38.66 15.94 2.32
N ARG A 776 -39.90 15.41 2.24
CA ARG A 776 -40.92 15.58 3.27
C ARG A 776 -40.50 14.87 4.56
N LEU A 777 -39.93 13.64 4.45
CA LEU A 777 -39.47 12.88 5.60
C LEU A 777 -38.34 13.61 6.33
N VAL A 778 -37.34 14.09 5.61
CA VAL A 778 -36.22 14.90 6.16
C VAL A 778 -36.76 16.15 6.87
N GLY A 779 -37.73 16.86 6.25
CA GLY A 779 -38.36 18.05 6.87
C GLY A 779 -39.18 17.72 8.13
N ALA A 780 -39.90 16.60 8.14
CA ALA A 780 -40.66 16.16 9.29
C ALA A 780 -39.75 15.76 10.48
N LEU A 781 -38.68 15.01 10.21
CA LEU A 781 -37.69 14.65 11.24
C LEU A 781 -36.95 15.87 11.79
N LEU A 782 -36.64 16.87 10.95
CA LEU A 782 -36.05 18.14 11.40
C LEU A 782 -36.97 18.89 12.39
N ALA A 783 -38.27 18.87 12.15
CA ALA A 783 -39.23 19.51 13.02
C ALA A 783 -39.42 18.82 14.38
N MET A 784 -38.88 17.61 14.55
CA MET A 784 -38.93 16.87 15.82
C MET A 784 -37.81 17.27 16.80
N GLU A 785 -36.88 18.13 16.38
CA GLU A 785 -35.75 18.57 17.20
C GLU A 785 -34.93 17.41 17.81
N LEU A 786 -34.74 16.31 17.02
CA LEU A 786 -33.93 15.18 17.41
C LEU A 786 -32.46 15.59 17.66
N ASP A 787 -31.74 14.78 18.43
CA ASP A 787 -30.28 14.93 18.52
C ASP A 787 -29.65 15.06 17.12
N GLN A 788 -28.74 15.99 16.95
CA GLN A 788 -28.17 16.33 15.64
C GLN A 788 -27.50 15.13 14.94
N ASP A 789 -26.83 14.26 15.69
CA ASP A 789 -26.14 13.11 15.12
C ASP A 789 -27.11 11.97 14.80
N LEU A 790 -28.17 11.77 15.63
CA LEU A 790 -29.24 10.86 15.28
C LEU A 790 -29.97 11.32 14.00
N TYR A 791 -30.34 12.60 13.94
CA TYR A 791 -30.96 13.19 12.74
C TYR A 791 -30.05 12.97 11.52
N GLY A 792 -28.75 13.23 11.65
CA GLY A 792 -27.78 13.04 10.60
C GLY A 792 -27.71 11.58 10.11
N ALA A 793 -27.72 10.60 11.02
CA ALA A 793 -27.70 9.18 10.69
C ALA A 793 -28.97 8.72 9.95
N LEU A 794 -30.12 9.20 10.35
CA LEU A 794 -31.39 8.92 9.67
C LEU A 794 -31.42 9.56 8.26
N VAL A 795 -31.02 10.83 8.16
CA VAL A 795 -30.96 11.56 6.88
C VAL A 795 -29.96 10.91 5.89
N GLU A 796 -28.83 10.39 6.36
CA GLU A 796 -27.91 9.63 5.53
C GLU A 796 -28.64 8.50 4.79
N VAL A 797 -29.38 7.66 5.50
CA VAL A 797 -30.11 6.52 4.94
C VAL A 797 -31.26 6.97 4.04
N ILE A 798 -32.02 7.96 4.46
CA ILE A 798 -33.19 8.47 3.72
C ILE A 798 -32.78 9.09 2.38
N THR A 799 -31.60 9.72 2.32
CA THR A 799 -31.14 10.42 1.13
C THR A 799 -30.20 9.59 0.26
N ALA A 800 -29.76 8.39 0.72
CA ALA A 800 -29.03 7.44 -0.07
C ALA A 800 -29.96 6.70 -1.05
N ARG A 801 -29.43 6.28 -2.21
CA ARG A 801 -30.18 5.58 -3.27
C ARG A 801 -29.51 4.29 -3.65
N THR A 802 -30.26 3.24 -3.93
CA THR A 802 -29.77 1.94 -4.42
C THR A 802 -30.14 1.75 -5.89
N GLY A 803 -29.65 2.58 -6.80
CA GLY A 803 -29.87 2.44 -8.23
C GLY A 803 -30.74 3.54 -8.86
N GLU A 804 -30.96 3.48 -10.17
CA GLU A 804 -31.81 4.44 -10.90
C GLU A 804 -33.29 4.13 -10.68
N ARG A 805 -34.09 5.22 -10.72
CA ARG A 805 -35.55 5.11 -10.81
C ARG A 805 -35.96 4.72 -12.20
#